data_2781ace70573787fb31531cc15bf81d1
#
_entry.id   2781ace70573787fb31531cc15bf81d1
#
_cell.length_a   1.000
_cell.length_b   1.000
_cell.length_c   1.000
_cell.angle_alpha   90.00
_cell.angle_beta   90.00
_cell.angle_gamma   90.00
#
_symmetry.space_group_name_H-M   'P 1'
#
loop_
_entity.id
_entity.type
_entity.pdbx_description
1 polymer ?
#
loop_
_entity_poly.entity_id
_entity_poly.type
_entity_poly.pdbx_seq_one_letter_code
_entity_poly.pdbx_strand_id
1 'polypeptide(L)'
;MTTHTFQPPRMPSIIIAALTVMGTAQPAVPFVMPWDDSTPGITDFSALNTPISPNARVTVDTTGHFVVNSNRIRFLGMNFAGQLPFTPTNKTEAVAARLAKFGINCVRFHHMDAPWAQGGGLLAYTSTTSTNINPVQLERLHYTVARLKEHGIYSDINLLVGRQYRSRDGLGSDVVTMDWKDTHVLGYFNDTALALQKDYARKVLTPTNRFTGLPLAKDPAVAFVEIINENGIVQKWLDGGLDRLPASYAAQLGARWNDWLALRYTNDTALLAAWRAIDQPLGPNLLKNGAFSNALSYWTTEQHSSARAVSSRTYDFIGGAPSAQIKVTQTSSEAWHIQFNQAGLSVTVGQPYTITFWAKSDPPASLDVSVMQAHADWQAVGFNQRYALSTNWQQFTRTFIADRTDTNVRVNFGGMGTVLGTFWIADVRFHSGGQVGLLPPGTSLATRTIPRILYSGDGYTGTAEARKDWLRFLRDLEFRYYEQMLECIRSECGYNGLVFGTIMANSPATVQSRLDVIDGHAYWQHPVFPGTAWDMSNWYVRNVSMVNTLGDDNTLAGLARQRIKGKPFTVTEYNHPQPNYYGAEGPLLLAAYAAFQDWDGVWMFDYGHGQDGSTTMGWVQGFFDTAQHPGKMANLLLAANLLRRGDIQPGQQEITTALTPETEIDILLKSHAWGIFSSSQLGVPGKLAFARRLSTSVGTNVAGLTNPPVGPTGSIITSDTAELTWDLSIPERGLVKINTPRTRALVGWCTNKIINLGELTFAPNTNMLGWCTIAATIVRGDSFTNECQALLVATGWWENTGQTWKNAEKSSLSKFGGPPVLTEVVPFTLSLPLSTNRVRVWALDERGQRKASVPVTGNATSAVIVVTTNSSTIWYEINVAPLTGYAQWQTQNFTAVELLNPAVSGESATPAGDGVPNLVKYYLGLPAKTPAPADRLPLPALILLGEQSFLAIQHLRDKTATDVKCNPETSNDLQTWESGPSAAILHSVEDLGPLERVTFRDTEPITAHQQRFMRLAIRR
;
A
#
# COMPACT_ATOMS: atom_id res chain seq x y z
N MET A 1 19.11 14.62 2.29
CA MET A 1 19.23 13.31 1.62
C MET A 1 20.71 13.08 1.34
N THR A 2 21.33 12.26 2.12
CA THR A 2 22.75 11.89 1.98
C THR A 2 22.82 10.64 1.12
N THR A 3 23.26 10.79 -0.12
CA THR A 3 23.66 9.67 -0.96
C THR A 3 25.16 9.50 -0.85
N HIS A 4 25.60 8.42 -0.21
CA HIS A 4 26.98 7.97 -0.29
C HIS A 4 27.23 7.40 -1.68
N THR A 5 28.05 8.06 -2.48
CA THR A 5 28.61 7.51 -3.70
C THR A 5 29.90 6.76 -3.39
N PHE A 6 29.85 5.43 -3.44
CA PHE A 6 31.05 4.59 -3.61
C PHE A 6 31.43 4.59 -5.09
N GLN A 7 32.64 5.00 -5.41
CA GLN A 7 33.25 4.74 -6.72
C GLN A 7 33.81 3.31 -6.72
N PRO A 8 33.46 2.46 -7.71
CA PRO A 8 34.17 1.20 -7.93
C PRO A 8 35.46 1.43 -8.71
N PRO A 9 36.52 0.63 -8.48
CA PRO A 9 37.78 0.70 -9.21
C PRO A 9 37.59 0.22 -10.65
N ARG A 10 38.27 0.90 -11.60
CA ARG A 10 38.33 0.52 -13.01
C ARG A 10 38.97 -0.85 -13.16
N MET A 11 38.24 -1.83 -13.69
CA MET A 11 38.78 -3.05 -14.25
C MET A 11 38.87 -2.95 -15.78
N PRO A 12 39.86 -3.62 -16.39
CA PRO A 12 40.10 -3.54 -17.83
C PRO A 12 39.02 -4.29 -18.62
N SER A 13 38.63 -3.71 -19.75
CA SER A 13 37.62 -4.25 -20.68
C SER A 13 38.10 -5.58 -21.29
N ILE A 14 37.48 -6.66 -20.86
CA ILE A 14 37.50 -7.94 -21.59
C ILE A 14 36.29 -7.96 -22.51
N ILE A 15 36.49 -7.92 -23.81
CA ILE A 15 35.47 -8.13 -24.82
C ILE A 15 35.11 -9.62 -24.77
N ILE A 16 33.99 -9.95 -24.11
CA ILE A 16 33.33 -11.27 -24.26
C ILE A 16 32.31 -11.12 -25.36
N ALA A 17 32.53 -11.79 -26.48
CA ALA A 17 31.52 -11.95 -27.52
C ALA A 17 30.32 -12.69 -26.91
N ALA A 18 29.25 -11.96 -26.67
CA ALA A 18 27.98 -12.54 -26.28
C ALA A 18 27.37 -13.24 -27.50
N LEU A 19 27.37 -14.57 -27.49
CA LEU A 19 26.44 -15.33 -28.30
C LEU A 19 25.02 -14.97 -27.82
N THR A 20 24.32 -14.17 -28.59
CA THR A 20 22.88 -13.94 -28.44
C THR A 20 22.17 -15.25 -28.76
N VAL A 21 21.88 -16.06 -27.75
CA VAL A 21 20.83 -17.04 -27.88
C VAL A 21 19.54 -16.22 -28.00
N MET A 22 18.99 -16.15 -29.21
CA MET A 22 17.62 -15.67 -29.41
C MET A 22 16.70 -16.62 -28.65
N GLY A 23 16.38 -16.27 -27.40
CA GLY A 23 15.28 -16.89 -26.67
C GLY A 23 14.03 -16.61 -27.47
N THR A 24 13.28 -17.64 -27.82
CA THR A 24 11.93 -17.53 -28.38
C THR A 24 11.13 -16.62 -27.45
N ALA A 25 10.67 -15.47 -27.98
CA ALA A 25 9.84 -14.55 -27.22
C ALA A 25 8.68 -15.34 -26.59
N GLN A 26 8.52 -15.25 -25.29
CA GLN A 26 7.40 -15.89 -24.62
C GLN A 26 6.10 -15.27 -25.13
N PRO A 27 5.08 -16.05 -25.52
CA PRO A 27 3.88 -15.50 -26.12
C PRO A 27 3.11 -14.70 -25.06
N ALA A 28 2.91 -13.41 -25.33
CA ALA A 28 1.93 -12.60 -24.64
C ALA A 28 0.53 -13.06 -25.06
N VAL A 29 -0.38 -13.23 -24.09
CA VAL A 29 -1.75 -13.65 -24.34
C VAL A 29 -2.74 -12.56 -23.97
N PRO A 30 -3.84 -12.37 -24.71
CA PRO A 30 -4.94 -11.54 -24.27
C PRO A 30 -5.56 -12.11 -22.97
N PHE A 31 -5.76 -11.25 -21.98
CA PHE A 31 -6.45 -11.64 -20.76
C PHE A 31 -7.30 -10.48 -20.24
N VAL A 32 -8.53 -10.40 -20.73
CA VAL A 32 -9.48 -9.32 -20.42
C VAL A 32 -10.51 -9.83 -19.44
N MET A 33 -10.44 -9.36 -18.19
CA MET A 33 -11.46 -9.67 -17.20
C MET A 33 -12.74 -8.89 -17.49
N PRO A 34 -13.88 -9.56 -17.70
CA PRO A 34 -15.12 -8.87 -18.04
C PRO A 34 -15.55 -7.90 -16.93
N TRP A 35 -16.00 -6.72 -17.33
CA TRP A 35 -16.39 -5.64 -16.42
C TRP A 35 -17.67 -5.96 -15.64
N ASP A 36 -18.48 -6.89 -16.14
CA ASP A 36 -19.77 -7.34 -15.62
C ASP A 36 -19.69 -8.72 -14.93
N ASP A 37 -18.47 -9.17 -14.61
CA ASP A 37 -18.26 -10.52 -14.09
C ASP A 37 -18.72 -10.66 -12.64
N SER A 38 -19.83 -11.35 -12.46
CA SER A 38 -20.36 -11.83 -11.16
C SER A 38 -20.51 -13.35 -11.13
N THR A 39 -19.80 -14.06 -12.01
CA THR A 39 -19.93 -15.52 -12.16
C THR A 39 -19.44 -16.22 -10.88
N PRO A 40 -20.24 -17.12 -10.27
CA PRO A 40 -19.84 -17.90 -9.12
C PRO A 40 -18.67 -18.85 -9.44
N GLY A 41 -17.79 -19.11 -8.48
CA GLY A 41 -16.67 -20.04 -8.64
C GLY A 41 -15.59 -19.84 -7.59
N ILE A 42 -14.40 -20.39 -7.88
CA ILE A 42 -13.25 -20.28 -6.95
C ILE A 42 -12.73 -18.82 -6.84
N THR A 43 -13.04 -17.98 -7.83
CA THR A 43 -12.69 -16.55 -7.86
C THR A 43 -13.79 -15.65 -7.31
N ASP A 44 -14.87 -16.20 -6.77
CA ASP A 44 -15.96 -15.45 -6.17
C ASP A 44 -15.77 -15.34 -4.66
N PHE A 45 -15.37 -14.16 -4.21
CA PHE A 45 -15.13 -13.81 -2.80
C PHE A 45 -16.27 -12.97 -2.20
N SER A 46 -17.41 -12.87 -2.91
CA SER A 46 -18.59 -12.10 -2.47
C SER A 46 -19.13 -12.58 -1.12
N ALA A 47 -18.92 -13.85 -0.77
CA ALA A 47 -19.26 -14.42 0.54
C ALA A 47 -18.53 -13.78 1.72
N LEU A 48 -17.46 -13.03 1.50
CA LEU A 48 -16.83 -12.21 2.53
C LEU A 48 -17.66 -10.96 2.88
N ASN A 49 -18.63 -10.60 2.05
CA ASN A 49 -19.54 -9.49 2.29
C ASN A 49 -20.88 -10.00 2.85
N THR A 50 -21.45 -9.25 3.79
CA THR A 50 -22.80 -9.48 4.28
C THR A 50 -23.63 -8.25 3.93
N PRO A 51 -24.84 -8.37 3.38
CA PRO A 51 -25.72 -7.24 3.12
C PRO A 51 -25.87 -6.34 4.35
N ILE A 52 -25.78 -5.02 4.16
CA ILE A 52 -25.71 -4.07 5.26
C ILE A 52 -27.11 -3.84 5.84
N SER A 53 -27.34 -4.41 7.01
CA SER A 53 -28.60 -4.25 7.76
C SER A 53 -28.68 -2.86 8.43
N PRO A 54 -29.89 -2.45 8.87
CA PRO A 54 -30.08 -1.17 9.56
C PRO A 54 -29.18 -0.97 10.80
N ASN A 55 -28.75 -2.05 11.44
CA ASN A 55 -27.92 -2.03 12.65
C ASN A 55 -26.42 -2.24 12.37
N ALA A 56 -26.03 -2.40 11.11
CA ALA A 56 -24.65 -2.70 10.71
C ALA A 56 -23.81 -1.43 10.53
N ARG A 57 -23.94 -0.45 11.43
CA ARG A 57 -23.09 0.75 11.41
C ARG A 57 -21.67 0.43 11.88
N VAL A 58 -20.69 0.95 11.18
CA VAL A 58 -19.30 0.87 11.56
C VAL A 58 -19.05 1.82 12.74
N THR A 59 -18.39 1.31 13.78
CA THR A 59 -17.96 2.06 14.96
C THR A 59 -16.51 1.73 15.27
N VAL A 60 -15.94 2.39 16.28
CA VAL A 60 -14.57 2.14 16.77
C VAL A 60 -14.65 1.50 18.15
N ASP A 61 -13.92 0.43 18.37
CA ASP A 61 -13.82 -0.23 19.66
C ASP A 61 -12.81 0.46 20.62
N THR A 62 -12.68 -0.04 21.81
CA THR A 62 -11.77 0.51 22.82
C THR A 62 -10.29 0.33 22.49
N THR A 63 -9.95 -0.50 21.52
CA THR A 63 -8.58 -0.75 21.05
C THR A 63 -8.21 0.12 19.85
N GLY A 64 -9.18 0.88 19.31
CA GLY A 64 -8.99 1.78 18.19
C GLY A 64 -9.16 1.11 16.82
N HIS A 65 -10.01 0.08 16.73
CA HIS A 65 -10.27 -0.65 15.49
C HIS A 65 -11.72 -0.57 15.07
N PHE A 66 -11.98 -0.70 13.77
CA PHE A 66 -13.35 -0.75 13.26
C PHE A 66 -14.06 -2.03 13.64
N VAL A 67 -15.30 -1.88 14.11
CA VAL A 67 -16.20 -2.99 14.43
C VAL A 67 -17.60 -2.74 13.87
N VAL A 68 -18.29 -3.84 13.56
CA VAL A 68 -19.72 -3.90 13.25
C VAL A 68 -20.33 -4.97 14.14
N ASN A 69 -21.31 -4.59 14.99
CA ASN A 69 -21.91 -5.50 15.95
C ASN A 69 -20.86 -6.23 16.81
N SER A 70 -19.86 -5.49 17.31
CA SER A 70 -18.72 -5.96 18.11
C SER A 70 -17.74 -6.91 17.39
N ASN A 71 -17.93 -7.21 16.10
CA ASN A 71 -17.00 -7.98 15.31
C ASN A 71 -16.07 -7.03 14.55
N ARG A 72 -14.77 -7.31 14.61
CA ARG A 72 -13.78 -6.52 13.87
C ARG A 72 -14.05 -6.60 12.36
N ILE A 73 -14.04 -5.46 11.69
CA ILE A 73 -14.08 -5.35 10.24
C ILE A 73 -12.82 -4.66 9.73
N ARG A 74 -12.25 -5.19 8.66
CA ARG A 74 -11.21 -4.53 7.86
C ARG A 74 -11.71 -4.24 6.47
N PHE A 75 -11.28 -3.12 5.90
CA PHE A 75 -11.70 -2.69 4.58
C PHE A 75 -10.64 -2.97 3.52
N LEU A 76 -11.05 -3.66 2.46
CA LEU A 76 -10.38 -3.66 1.16
C LEU A 76 -11.25 -2.83 0.24
N GLY A 77 -10.81 -1.62 -0.07
CA GLY A 77 -11.61 -0.63 -0.75
C GLY A 77 -11.14 -0.33 -2.17
N MET A 78 -11.99 0.43 -2.86
CA MET A 78 -11.74 0.92 -4.20
C MET A 78 -12.21 2.37 -4.32
N ASN A 79 -11.42 3.22 -4.99
CA ASN A 79 -11.84 4.57 -5.30
C ASN A 79 -12.69 4.61 -6.57
N PHE A 80 -13.80 5.32 -6.52
CA PHE A 80 -14.59 5.75 -7.66
C PHE A 80 -14.24 7.21 -7.93
N ALA A 81 -13.37 7.46 -8.91
CA ALA A 81 -12.94 8.79 -9.28
C ALA A 81 -13.68 9.31 -10.53
N GLY A 82 -13.66 10.61 -10.73
CA GLY A 82 -14.21 11.27 -11.92
C GLY A 82 -15.71 11.04 -12.11
N GLN A 83 -16.09 10.16 -13.04
CA GLN A 83 -17.48 9.84 -13.36
C GLN A 83 -18.05 8.63 -12.61
N LEU A 84 -17.19 7.77 -12.10
CA LEU A 84 -17.64 6.52 -11.49
C LEU A 84 -18.60 6.70 -10.29
N PRO A 85 -18.51 7.78 -9.47
CA PRO A 85 -19.54 8.08 -8.48
C PRO A 85 -20.95 8.13 -9.05
N PHE A 86 -21.08 8.45 -10.34
CA PHE A 86 -22.34 8.64 -11.09
C PHE A 86 -22.52 7.58 -12.17
N THR A 87 -22.09 6.36 -11.91
CA THR A 87 -22.23 5.24 -12.85
C THR A 87 -23.67 5.13 -13.37
N PRO A 88 -23.88 4.99 -14.69
CA PRO A 88 -25.22 4.82 -15.25
C PRO A 88 -25.97 3.65 -14.61
N THR A 89 -27.24 3.83 -14.28
CA THR A 89 -28.03 2.87 -13.49
C THR A 89 -28.09 1.47 -14.11
N ASN A 90 -28.04 1.37 -15.44
CA ASN A 90 -28.00 0.08 -16.16
C ASN A 90 -26.66 -0.68 -16.05
N LYS A 91 -25.59 -0.03 -15.53
CA LYS A 91 -24.29 -0.66 -15.30
C LYS A 91 -23.99 -0.87 -13.82
N THR A 92 -24.63 -0.10 -12.94
CA THR A 92 -24.29 -0.02 -11.52
C THR A 92 -24.38 -1.37 -10.82
N GLU A 93 -25.42 -2.16 -11.12
CA GLU A 93 -25.61 -3.48 -10.53
C GLU A 93 -24.45 -4.42 -10.87
N ALA A 94 -24.09 -4.50 -12.16
CA ALA A 94 -22.97 -5.35 -12.60
C ALA A 94 -21.64 -4.93 -11.96
N VAL A 95 -21.38 -3.62 -11.84
CA VAL A 95 -20.18 -3.10 -11.20
C VAL A 95 -20.15 -3.44 -9.70
N ALA A 96 -21.28 -3.27 -8.99
CA ALA A 96 -21.38 -3.59 -7.56
C ALA A 96 -21.16 -5.10 -7.31
N ALA A 97 -21.81 -5.95 -8.09
CA ALA A 97 -21.63 -7.41 -8.02
C ALA A 97 -20.17 -7.83 -8.32
N ARG A 98 -19.54 -7.23 -9.34
CA ARG A 98 -18.14 -7.49 -9.65
C ARG A 98 -17.21 -7.06 -8.53
N LEU A 99 -17.42 -5.90 -7.92
CA LEU A 99 -16.62 -5.46 -6.77
C LEU A 99 -16.72 -6.44 -5.60
N ALA A 100 -17.96 -6.88 -5.28
CA ALA A 100 -18.18 -7.90 -4.25
C ALA A 100 -17.44 -9.21 -4.58
N LYS A 101 -17.51 -9.68 -5.83
CA LYS A 101 -16.79 -10.86 -6.30
C LYS A 101 -15.28 -10.77 -6.04
N PHE A 102 -14.68 -9.59 -6.24
CA PHE A 102 -13.26 -9.37 -5.97
C PHE A 102 -12.94 -9.04 -4.50
N GLY A 103 -13.89 -9.24 -3.61
CA GLY A 103 -13.68 -9.08 -2.17
C GLY A 103 -13.63 -7.63 -1.70
N ILE A 104 -14.09 -6.67 -2.50
CA ILE A 104 -14.19 -5.26 -2.11
C ILE A 104 -15.39 -5.08 -1.18
N ASN A 105 -15.20 -4.35 -0.06
CA ASN A 105 -16.24 -4.07 0.91
C ASN A 105 -16.39 -2.58 1.28
N CYS A 106 -15.68 -1.68 0.58
CA CYS A 106 -15.91 -0.24 0.68
C CYS A 106 -15.57 0.45 -0.65
N VAL A 107 -16.37 1.44 -1.04
CA VAL A 107 -16.10 2.35 -2.15
C VAL A 107 -15.95 3.77 -1.62
N ARG A 108 -14.83 4.43 -1.95
CA ARG A 108 -14.61 5.85 -1.70
C ARG A 108 -15.03 6.65 -2.92
N PHE A 109 -16.00 7.55 -2.74
CA PHE A 109 -16.55 8.42 -3.77
C PHE A 109 -15.72 9.69 -3.88
N HIS A 110 -14.86 9.76 -4.87
CA HIS A 110 -13.85 10.81 -5.05
C HIS A 110 -14.18 11.73 -6.23
N HIS A 111 -13.77 13.00 -6.20
CA HIS A 111 -14.02 14.03 -7.21
C HIS A 111 -15.51 14.32 -7.50
N MET A 112 -16.42 14.05 -6.55
CA MET A 112 -17.85 14.28 -6.77
C MET A 112 -18.20 15.76 -7.02
N ASP A 113 -17.44 16.67 -6.42
CA ASP A 113 -17.58 18.11 -6.51
C ASP A 113 -16.87 18.76 -7.69
N ALA A 114 -16.15 17.98 -8.51
CA ALA A 114 -15.30 18.48 -9.58
C ALA A 114 -16.09 18.83 -10.86
N PRO A 115 -15.72 19.90 -11.60
CA PRO A 115 -16.37 20.25 -12.86
C PRO A 115 -16.01 19.37 -14.06
N TRP A 116 -14.90 18.64 -13.98
CA TRP A 116 -14.38 17.85 -15.09
C TRP A 116 -14.99 16.46 -15.24
N ALA A 117 -15.84 16.02 -14.31
CA ALA A 117 -16.61 14.80 -14.52
C ALA A 117 -17.50 14.95 -15.75
N GLN A 118 -17.49 13.95 -16.66
CA GLN A 118 -18.31 13.98 -17.88
C GLN A 118 -19.81 13.96 -17.49
N GLY A 119 -20.58 14.90 -18.05
CA GLY A 119 -21.95 15.16 -17.61
C GLY A 119 -22.03 16.02 -16.36
N GLY A 120 -20.89 16.55 -15.88
CA GLY A 120 -20.75 17.39 -14.69
C GLY A 120 -20.62 16.56 -13.40
N GLY A 121 -20.08 17.19 -12.36
CA GLY A 121 -20.03 16.65 -11.01
C GLY A 121 -21.37 16.79 -10.29
N LEU A 122 -21.34 16.55 -8.98
CA LEU A 122 -22.50 16.74 -8.11
C LEU A 122 -22.88 18.21 -7.98
N LEU A 123 -21.89 19.13 -8.14
CA LEU A 123 -22.15 20.56 -8.27
C LEU A 123 -22.52 20.91 -9.72
N ALA A 124 -23.63 21.61 -9.89
CA ALA A 124 -24.09 22.15 -11.17
C ALA A 124 -23.35 23.47 -11.46
N TYR A 125 -22.19 23.36 -12.12
CA TYR A 125 -21.38 24.53 -12.47
C TYR A 125 -22.03 25.37 -13.56
N THR A 126 -22.03 26.68 -13.34
CA THR A 126 -22.23 27.69 -14.38
C THR A 126 -20.93 28.45 -14.62
N SER A 127 -20.92 29.41 -15.55
CA SER A 127 -19.77 30.29 -15.73
C SER A 127 -19.45 31.13 -14.49
N THR A 128 -20.42 31.35 -13.60
CA THR A 128 -20.30 32.29 -12.46
C THR A 128 -20.56 31.69 -11.09
N THR A 129 -21.17 30.48 -10.99
CA THR A 129 -21.50 29.86 -9.69
C THR A 129 -21.24 28.38 -9.63
N SER A 130 -20.92 27.85 -8.42
CA SER A 130 -20.72 26.44 -8.09
C SER A 130 -21.54 25.99 -6.87
N THR A 131 -22.72 26.59 -6.65
CA THR A 131 -23.49 26.39 -5.40
C THR A 131 -24.65 25.40 -5.51
N ASN A 132 -25.18 25.15 -6.72
CA ASN A 132 -26.33 24.29 -6.91
C ASN A 132 -25.93 22.81 -7.07
N ILE A 133 -26.81 21.90 -6.62
CA ILE A 133 -26.64 20.48 -6.85
C ILE A 133 -27.21 20.09 -8.22
N ASN A 134 -26.54 19.18 -8.89
CA ASN A 134 -27.03 18.51 -10.09
C ASN A 134 -27.95 17.34 -9.66
N PRO A 135 -29.27 17.43 -9.87
CA PRO A 135 -30.20 16.42 -9.37
C PRO A 135 -30.03 15.06 -10.04
N VAL A 136 -29.60 15.03 -11.30
CA VAL A 136 -29.35 13.77 -12.02
C VAL A 136 -28.17 13.02 -11.43
N GLN A 137 -27.09 13.74 -11.12
CA GLN A 137 -25.90 13.13 -10.51
C GLN A 137 -26.16 12.70 -9.06
N LEU A 138 -26.94 13.48 -8.31
CA LEU A 138 -27.35 13.09 -6.96
C LEU A 138 -28.17 11.80 -6.98
N GLU A 139 -29.10 11.67 -7.93
CA GLU A 139 -29.88 10.45 -8.08
C GLU A 139 -29.02 9.22 -8.43
N ARG A 140 -28.04 9.40 -9.34
CA ARG A 140 -27.09 8.32 -9.69
C ARG A 140 -26.23 7.92 -8.50
N LEU A 141 -25.73 8.89 -7.73
CA LEU A 141 -24.99 8.62 -6.48
C LEU A 141 -25.86 7.82 -5.50
N HIS A 142 -27.10 8.25 -5.28
CA HIS A 142 -28.05 7.56 -4.41
C HIS A 142 -28.31 6.11 -4.86
N TYR A 143 -28.47 5.90 -6.16
CA TYR A 143 -28.64 4.57 -6.74
C TYR A 143 -27.40 3.70 -6.54
N THR A 144 -26.22 4.27 -6.79
CA THR A 144 -24.95 3.55 -6.61
C THR A 144 -24.74 3.12 -5.16
N VAL A 145 -24.97 4.01 -4.19
CA VAL A 145 -24.89 3.67 -2.76
C VAL A 145 -25.88 2.57 -2.39
N ALA A 146 -27.11 2.60 -2.94
CA ALA A 146 -28.11 1.57 -2.66
C ALA A 146 -27.70 0.19 -3.19
N ARG A 147 -27.17 0.12 -4.42
CA ARG A 147 -26.70 -1.17 -4.99
C ARG A 147 -25.47 -1.72 -4.27
N LEU A 148 -24.50 -0.88 -3.94
CA LEU A 148 -23.33 -1.28 -3.14
C LEU A 148 -23.77 -1.86 -1.78
N LYS A 149 -24.72 -1.20 -1.10
CA LYS A 149 -25.27 -1.66 0.17
C LYS A 149 -25.85 -3.08 0.11
N GLU A 150 -26.56 -3.41 -0.96
CA GLU A 150 -27.14 -4.75 -1.17
C GLU A 150 -26.07 -5.83 -1.32
N HIS A 151 -24.91 -5.47 -1.90
CA HIS A 151 -23.74 -6.33 -2.01
C HIS A 151 -22.80 -6.30 -0.80
N GLY A 152 -23.22 -5.67 0.32
CA GLY A 152 -22.40 -5.59 1.54
C GLY A 152 -21.18 -4.68 1.42
N ILE A 153 -21.24 -3.69 0.51
CA ILE A 153 -20.17 -2.74 0.26
C ILE A 153 -20.55 -1.40 0.89
N TYR A 154 -19.74 -0.94 1.82
CA TYR A 154 -19.87 0.37 2.47
C TYR A 154 -19.45 1.51 1.55
N SER A 155 -19.84 2.72 1.92
CA SER A 155 -19.53 3.95 1.20
C SER A 155 -18.73 4.90 2.06
N ASP A 156 -17.71 5.52 1.46
CA ASP A 156 -16.96 6.65 1.98
C ASP A 156 -17.25 7.88 1.11
N ILE A 157 -17.81 8.93 1.69
CA ILE A 157 -18.24 10.14 1.00
C ILE A 157 -17.22 11.24 1.19
N ASN A 158 -16.36 11.46 0.19
CA ASN A 158 -15.36 12.52 0.21
C ASN A 158 -15.96 13.85 -0.28
N LEU A 159 -16.07 14.84 0.61
CA LEU A 159 -16.81 16.06 0.34
C LEU A 159 -16.03 17.06 -0.53
N LEU A 160 -14.90 17.59 -0.05
CA LEU A 160 -14.17 18.62 -0.76
C LEU A 160 -12.90 18.07 -1.43
N VAL A 161 -12.93 17.91 -2.73
CA VAL A 161 -11.85 17.30 -3.51
C VAL A 161 -11.41 18.15 -4.69
N GLY A 162 -12.35 18.50 -5.58
CA GLY A 162 -12.09 19.11 -6.87
C GLY A 162 -12.91 20.36 -7.14
N ARG A 163 -13.55 20.93 -6.12
CA ARG A 163 -14.39 22.13 -6.28
C ARG A 163 -13.60 23.29 -6.81
N GLN A 164 -14.13 23.93 -7.84
CA GLN A 164 -13.63 25.18 -8.39
C GLN A 164 -14.61 26.29 -8.08
N TYR A 165 -14.25 27.19 -7.16
CA TYR A 165 -15.09 28.35 -6.84
C TYR A 165 -15.22 29.29 -8.04
N ARG A 166 -16.35 29.99 -8.12
CA ARG A 166 -16.71 30.90 -9.20
C ARG A 166 -16.91 32.31 -8.68
N SER A 167 -16.88 33.31 -9.59
CA SER A 167 -16.89 34.74 -9.25
C SER A 167 -18.09 35.19 -8.44
N ARG A 168 -19.27 34.50 -8.54
CA ARG A 168 -20.49 34.83 -7.78
C ARG A 168 -20.76 33.88 -6.61
N ASP A 169 -19.80 33.11 -6.18
CA ASP A 169 -19.95 32.27 -4.99
C ASP A 169 -19.80 33.09 -3.69
N GLY A 170 -19.56 34.39 -3.78
CA GLY A 170 -19.48 35.30 -2.62
C GLY A 170 -18.05 35.47 -2.05
N LEU A 171 -17.03 34.91 -2.72
CA LEU A 171 -15.64 34.98 -2.30
C LEU A 171 -14.87 36.19 -2.85
N GLY A 172 -15.48 36.93 -3.76
CA GLY A 172 -14.82 38.05 -4.47
C GLY A 172 -14.16 37.59 -5.78
N SER A 173 -13.68 38.57 -6.58
CA SER A 173 -13.11 38.29 -7.91
C SER A 173 -11.79 37.54 -7.86
N ASP A 174 -11.03 37.70 -6.79
CA ASP A 174 -9.69 37.12 -6.65
C ASP A 174 -9.68 35.57 -6.62
N VAL A 175 -10.80 34.95 -6.24
CA VAL A 175 -10.88 33.48 -6.16
C VAL A 175 -10.60 32.79 -7.50
N VAL A 176 -10.99 33.41 -8.62
CA VAL A 176 -10.79 32.82 -9.96
C VAL A 176 -9.38 33.07 -10.53
N THR A 177 -8.55 33.84 -9.83
CA THR A 177 -7.12 34.00 -10.18
C THR A 177 -6.20 33.02 -9.52
N MET A 178 -6.69 32.28 -8.52
CA MET A 178 -5.96 31.23 -7.81
C MET A 178 -6.08 29.89 -8.53
N ASP A 179 -5.08 29.03 -8.35
CA ASP A 179 -5.25 27.60 -8.68
C ASP A 179 -6.42 27.03 -7.86
N TRP A 180 -7.24 26.21 -8.50
CA TRP A 180 -8.45 25.69 -7.89
C TRP A 180 -8.18 24.94 -6.57
N LYS A 181 -7.10 24.14 -6.50
CA LYS A 181 -6.73 23.39 -5.29
C LYS A 181 -6.24 24.34 -4.18
N ASP A 182 -5.60 25.45 -4.54
CA ASP A 182 -5.17 26.48 -3.61
C ASP A 182 -6.35 27.25 -3.00
N THR A 183 -7.49 27.33 -3.70
CA THR A 183 -8.69 27.99 -3.16
C THR A 183 -9.31 27.24 -1.97
N HIS A 184 -9.06 25.93 -1.84
CA HIS A 184 -9.62 25.14 -0.74
C HIS A 184 -9.12 25.60 0.64
N VAL A 185 -7.90 26.15 0.71
CA VAL A 185 -7.31 26.67 1.95
C VAL A 185 -8.12 27.83 2.54
N LEU A 186 -8.92 28.51 1.73
CA LEU A 186 -9.75 29.65 2.21
C LEU A 186 -10.74 29.19 3.30
N GLY A 187 -11.20 27.95 3.29
CA GLY A 187 -12.09 27.41 4.33
C GLY A 187 -11.56 27.50 5.75
N TYR A 188 -10.24 27.56 5.94
CA TYR A 188 -9.62 27.65 7.27
C TYR A 188 -9.72 29.04 7.91
N PHE A 189 -9.86 30.13 7.12
CA PHE A 189 -9.86 31.49 7.64
C PHE A 189 -10.89 32.46 7.02
N ASN A 190 -11.57 32.05 5.96
CA ASN A 190 -12.63 32.83 5.31
C ASN A 190 -13.99 32.22 5.61
N ASP A 191 -14.88 32.96 6.30
CA ASP A 191 -16.16 32.45 6.77
C ASP A 191 -17.13 32.09 5.62
N THR A 192 -17.04 32.80 4.48
CA THR A 192 -17.86 32.49 3.28
C THR A 192 -17.44 31.19 2.66
N ALA A 193 -16.12 30.92 2.52
CA ALA A 193 -15.63 29.67 1.99
C ALA A 193 -16.05 28.50 2.88
N LEU A 194 -15.94 28.62 4.20
CA LEU A 194 -16.41 27.61 5.14
C LEU A 194 -17.92 27.39 5.06
N ALA A 195 -18.71 28.47 4.94
CA ALA A 195 -20.16 28.37 4.78
C ALA A 195 -20.56 27.62 3.49
N LEU A 196 -19.82 27.85 2.40
CA LEU A 196 -20.02 27.12 1.13
C LEU A 196 -19.69 25.61 1.25
N GLN A 197 -18.68 25.25 2.05
CA GLN A 197 -18.32 23.86 2.31
C GLN A 197 -19.39 23.17 3.19
N LYS A 198 -19.86 23.86 4.25
CA LYS A 198 -20.96 23.36 5.08
C LYS A 198 -22.27 23.22 4.29
N ASP A 199 -22.58 24.17 3.42
CA ASP A 199 -23.75 24.10 2.55
C ASP A 199 -23.69 22.89 1.60
N TYR A 200 -22.53 22.63 1.03
CA TYR A 200 -22.32 21.45 0.20
C TYR A 200 -22.48 20.15 1.01
N ALA A 201 -21.92 20.06 2.20
CA ALA A 201 -22.09 18.92 3.07
C ALA A 201 -23.56 18.63 3.37
N ARG A 202 -24.33 19.67 3.71
CA ARG A 202 -25.81 19.54 3.91
C ARG A 202 -26.51 19.03 2.66
N LYS A 203 -26.22 19.62 1.50
CA LYS A 203 -26.84 19.24 0.22
C LYS A 203 -26.52 17.83 -0.24
N VAL A 204 -25.42 17.24 0.18
CA VAL A 204 -25.04 15.87 -0.10
C VAL A 204 -25.65 14.89 0.91
N LEU A 205 -25.55 15.20 2.20
CA LEU A 205 -25.81 14.24 3.27
C LEU A 205 -27.27 14.15 3.72
N THR A 206 -28.06 15.25 3.56
CA THR A 206 -29.42 15.32 4.13
C THR A 206 -30.57 14.95 3.18
N PRO A 207 -30.44 15.02 1.84
CA PRO A 207 -31.53 14.57 0.97
C PRO A 207 -31.82 13.08 1.14
N THR A 208 -33.10 12.72 1.18
CA THR A 208 -33.51 11.32 1.28
C THR A 208 -33.17 10.57 0.00
N ASN A 209 -32.38 9.52 0.09
CA ASN A 209 -32.17 8.55 -0.97
C ASN A 209 -33.43 7.71 -1.15
N ARG A 210 -34.12 7.88 -2.27
CA ARG A 210 -35.40 7.18 -2.52
C ARG A 210 -35.25 5.65 -2.65
N PHE A 211 -34.04 5.15 -2.91
CA PHE A 211 -33.78 3.72 -3.09
C PHE A 211 -33.55 3.00 -1.76
N THR A 212 -33.08 3.71 -0.72
CA THR A 212 -32.87 3.15 0.63
C THR A 212 -33.89 3.67 1.64
N GLY A 213 -34.64 4.73 1.31
CA GLY A 213 -35.56 5.40 2.22
C GLY A 213 -34.90 6.28 3.29
N LEU A 214 -33.59 6.43 3.27
CA LEU A 214 -32.82 7.15 4.28
C LEU A 214 -31.97 8.24 3.63
N PRO A 215 -31.73 9.39 4.30
CA PRO A 215 -30.65 10.29 3.93
C PRO A 215 -29.28 9.59 4.07
N LEU A 216 -28.28 9.98 3.25
CA LEU A 216 -26.94 9.42 3.38
C LEU A 216 -26.38 9.57 4.80
N ALA A 217 -26.68 10.68 5.50
CA ALA A 217 -26.29 10.88 6.89
C ALA A 217 -26.85 9.83 7.86
N LYS A 218 -27.96 9.20 7.54
CA LYS A 218 -28.63 8.21 8.42
C LYS A 218 -28.41 6.77 7.96
N ASP A 219 -27.97 6.56 6.72
CA ASP A 219 -27.78 5.23 6.18
C ASP A 219 -26.54 4.55 6.80
N PRO A 220 -26.67 3.37 7.43
CA PRO A 220 -25.54 2.63 7.98
C PRO A 220 -24.51 2.22 6.93
N ALA A 221 -24.89 2.15 5.65
CA ALA A 221 -23.97 1.86 4.55
C ALA A 221 -22.97 2.99 4.29
N VAL A 222 -23.27 4.23 4.71
CA VAL A 222 -22.28 5.32 4.71
C VAL A 222 -21.45 5.19 5.97
N ALA A 223 -20.35 4.46 5.87
CA ALA A 223 -19.44 4.21 6.98
C ALA A 223 -18.61 5.46 7.32
N PHE A 224 -18.21 6.20 6.27
CA PHE A 224 -17.30 7.31 6.39
C PHE A 224 -17.77 8.56 5.64
N VAL A 225 -17.43 9.71 6.20
CA VAL A 225 -17.46 11.02 5.55
C VAL A 225 -16.10 11.66 5.69
N GLU A 226 -15.48 12.02 4.59
CA GLU A 226 -14.20 12.73 4.54
C GLU A 226 -14.45 14.22 4.29
N ILE A 227 -13.86 15.09 5.13
CA ILE A 227 -14.12 16.54 5.09
C ILE A 227 -13.43 17.18 3.88
N ILE A 228 -12.12 16.93 3.71
CA ILE A 228 -11.31 17.57 2.68
C ILE A 228 -10.16 16.66 2.23
N ASN A 229 -10.01 16.50 0.92
CA ASN A 229 -8.93 15.70 0.35
C ASN A 229 -7.63 16.48 0.27
N GLU A 230 -6.55 15.90 0.80
CA GLU A 230 -5.15 16.34 0.61
C GLU A 230 -4.96 17.86 0.71
N ASN A 231 -5.46 18.47 1.78
CA ASN A 231 -5.33 19.91 2.02
C ASN A 231 -5.15 20.22 3.51
N GLY A 232 -4.31 21.20 3.81
CA GLY A 232 -4.07 21.71 5.15
C GLY A 232 -3.40 23.09 5.07
N ILE A 233 -3.76 24.02 5.96
CA ILE A 233 -3.18 25.36 5.93
C ILE A 233 -1.71 25.36 6.38
N VAL A 234 -1.32 24.43 7.28
CA VAL A 234 0.07 24.23 7.68
C VAL A 234 0.90 23.75 6.51
N GLN A 235 0.42 22.71 5.82
CA GLN A 235 1.09 22.17 4.62
C GLN A 235 1.19 23.25 3.52
N LYS A 236 0.13 24.05 3.33
CA LYS A 236 0.11 25.12 2.33
C LYS A 236 1.10 26.25 2.65
N TRP A 237 1.40 26.49 3.92
CA TRP A 237 2.50 27.37 4.29
C TRP A 237 3.86 26.75 3.99
N LEU A 238 4.05 25.46 4.31
CA LEU A 238 5.30 24.74 4.08
C LEU A 238 5.67 24.60 2.59
N ASP A 239 4.70 24.71 1.66
CA ASP A 239 4.94 24.73 0.21
C ASP A 239 5.04 26.17 -0.37
N GLY A 240 4.97 27.19 0.48
CA GLY A 240 4.99 28.60 0.08
C GLY A 240 3.68 29.10 -0.56
N GLY A 241 2.60 28.30 -0.53
CA GLY A 241 1.32 28.67 -1.13
C GLY A 241 0.66 29.86 -0.45
N LEU A 242 0.79 29.97 0.88
CA LEU A 242 0.25 31.11 1.61
C LEU A 242 0.96 32.43 1.30
N ASP A 243 2.21 32.39 0.82
CA ASP A 243 2.95 33.57 0.41
C ASP A 243 2.34 34.20 -0.85
N ARG A 244 1.74 33.37 -1.72
CA ARG A 244 1.14 33.75 -3.01
C ARG A 244 -0.34 34.11 -2.95
N LEU A 245 -0.94 34.19 -1.75
CA LEU A 245 -2.34 34.57 -1.62
C LEU A 245 -2.59 35.97 -2.24
N PRO A 246 -3.68 36.16 -2.99
CA PRO A 246 -4.16 37.49 -3.41
C PRO A 246 -4.27 38.43 -2.21
N ALA A 247 -4.05 39.73 -2.44
CA ALA A 247 -3.99 40.76 -1.37
C ALA A 247 -5.22 40.74 -0.46
N SER A 248 -6.41 40.52 -1.02
CA SER A 248 -7.66 40.47 -0.26
C SER A 248 -7.68 39.32 0.76
N TYR A 249 -7.23 38.12 0.38
CA TYR A 249 -7.15 36.95 1.28
C TYR A 249 -5.95 37.05 2.22
N ALA A 250 -4.85 37.58 1.72
CA ALA A 250 -3.67 37.87 2.53
C ALA A 250 -4.01 38.81 3.72
N ALA A 251 -4.81 39.84 3.49
CA ALA A 251 -5.29 40.72 4.52
C ALA A 251 -6.21 40.04 5.54
N GLN A 252 -7.12 39.18 5.08
CA GLN A 252 -8.02 38.40 5.97
C GLN A 252 -7.22 37.45 6.88
N LEU A 253 -6.27 36.69 6.33
CA LEU A 253 -5.40 35.83 7.12
C LEU A 253 -4.55 36.63 8.10
N GLY A 254 -4.04 37.80 7.67
CA GLY A 254 -3.31 38.74 8.52
C GLY A 254 -4.15 39.32 9.68
N ALA A 255 -5.42 39.60 9.46
CA ALA A 255 -6.34 39.99 10.53
C ALA A 255 -6.51 38.88 11.58
N ARG A 256 -6.76 37.63 11.16
CA ARG A 256 -6.85 36.47 12.07
C ARG A 256 -5.54 36.26 12.86
N TRP A 257 -4.39 36.50 12.22
CA TRP A 257 -3.09 36.43 12.86
C TRP A 257 -2.95 37.48 13.98
N ASN A 258 -3.29 38.72 13.70
CA ASN A 258 -3.22 39.77 14.68
C ASN A 258 -4.19 39.57 15.84
N ASP A 259 -5.38 39.06 15.59
CA ASP A 259 -6.34 38.69 16.65
C ASP A 259 -5.74 37.62 17.55
N TRP A 260 -5.11 36.58 16.96
CA TRP A 260 -4.47 35.48 17.70
C TRP A 260 -3.29 35.96 18.56
N LEU A 261 -2.46 36.89 18.02
CA LEU A 261 -1.36 37.47 18.77
C LEU A 261 -1.86 38.32 19.95
N ALA A 262 -2.90 39.14 19.74
CA ALA A 262 -3.46 39.99 20.78
C ALA A 262 -4.08 39.23 21.96
N LEU A 263 -4.47 37.97 21.75
CA LEU A 263 -4.92 37.08 22.83
C LEU A 263 -3.75 36.49 23.66
N ARG A 264 -2.52 36.50 23.13
CA ARG A 264 -1.34 35.87 23.75
C ARG A 264 -0.35 36.86 24.35
N TYR A 265 -0.24 38.04 23.78
CA TYR A 265 0.74 39.05 24.15
C TYR A 265 0.09 40.35 24.55
N THR A 266 0.59 40.93 25.63
CA THR A 266 0.03 42.18 26.18
C THR A 266 0.50 43.43 25.45
N ASN A 267 1.70 43.41 24.85
CA ASN A 267 2.29 44.53 24.11
C ASN A 267 3.47 44.05 23.24
N ASP A 268 4.00 44.95 22.40
CA ASP A 268 5.11 44.67 21.49
C ASP A 268 6.39 44.21 22.22
N THR A 269 6.66 44.75 23.41
CA THR A 269 7.84 44.34 24.20
C THR A 269 7.77 42.90 24.61
N ALA A 270 6.60 42.44 25.09
CA ALA A 270 6.38 41.03 25.44
C ALA A 270 6.46 40.11 24.20
N LEU A 271 5.91 40.56 23.08
CA LEU A 271 5.97 39.84 21.79
C LEU A 271 7.41 39.70 21.29
N LEU A 272 8.17 40.81 21.21
CA LEU A 272 9.55 40.79 20.73
C LEU A 272 10.48 39.97 21.63
N ALA A 273 10.26 40.02 22.96
CA ALA A 273 10.99 39.17 23.91
C ALA A 273 10.70 37.69 23.69
N ALA A 274 9.42 37.29 23.49
CA ALA A 274 9.04 35.91 23.19
C ALA A 274 9.62 35.45 21.85
N TRP A 275 9.67 36.30 20.87
CA TRP A 275 10.22 36.00 19.55
C TRP A 275 11.74 36.07 19.51
N ARG A 276 12.43 36.45 20.63
CA ARG A 276 13.88 36.60 20.72
C ARG A 276 14.42 37.49 19.60
N ALA A 277 13.76 38.63 19.41
CA ALA A 277 14.16 39.58 18.40
C ALA A 277 15.57 40.13 18.70
N ILE A 278 16.39 40.30 17.68
CA ILE A 278 17.77 40.79 17.77
C ILE A 278 17.90 42.07 16.94
N ASP A 279 18.60 43.05 17.50
CA ASP A 279 19.01 44.28 16.83
C ASP A 279 20.51 44.49 17.09
N GLN A 280 21.35 44.17 16.13
CA GLN A 280 22.80 44.31 16.24
C GLN A 280 23.36 45.04 15.02
N PRO A 281 24.27 46.04 15.22
CA PRO A 281 24.92 46.66 14.08
C PRO A 281 25.66 45.67 13.19
N LEU A 282 25.70 45.95 11.90
CA LEU A 282 26.47 45.16 10.97
C LEU A 282 27.97 45.31 11.24
N GLY A 283 28.66 44.17 11.40
CA GLY A 283 30.14 44.14 11.47
C GLY A 283 30.78 44.30 10.08
N PRO A 284 32.11 44.09 9.98
CA PRO A 284 32.81 44.11 8.69
C PRO A 284 32.28 43.05 7.71
N ASN A 285 32.44 43.28 6.39
CA ASN A 285 32.16 42.26 5.39
C ASN A 285 33.16 41.09 5.54
N LEU A 286 32.68 39.87 5.77
CA LEU A 286 33.45 38.69 5.97
C LEU A 286 33.95 38.08 4.66
N LEU A 287 33.29 38.38 3.52
CA LEU A 287 33.65 37.90 2.20
C LEU A 287 34.81 38.69 1.61
N LYS A 288 35.68 37.95 0.90
CA LYS A 288 36.73 38.54 0.08
C LYS A 288 36.22 38.67 -1.36
N ASN A 289 36.51 39.82 -1.98
CA ASN A 289 36.20 40.10 -3.38
C ASN A 289 34.69 39.88 -3.75
N GLY A 290 33.76 40.22 -2.88
CA GLY A 290 32.32 40.08 -3.17
C GLY A 290 31.84 41.07 -4.25
N ALA A 291 32.56 42.16 -4.51
CA ALA A 291 32.32 43.11 -5.60
C ALA A 291 32.96 42.68 -6.91
N PHE A 292 33.64 41.53 -6.97
CA PHE A 292 34.31 40.97 -8.16
C PHE A 292 35.35 41.92 -8.84
N SER A 293 35.89 42.87 -8.11
CA SER A 293 36.88 43.81 -8.61
C SER A 293 38.17 43.18 -9.02
N ASN A 294 38.56 42.06 -8.38
CA ASN A 294 39.71 41.24 -8.71
C ASN A 294 39.27 39.93 -9.36
N ALA A 295 38.70 40.00 -10.57
CA ALA A 295 38.14 38.85 -11.30
C ALA A 295 37.25 38.03 -10.36
N LEU A 296 37.35 36.67 -10.43
CA LEU A 296 36.63 35.74 -9.55
C LEU A 296 37.53 35.20 -8.42
N SER A 297 38.60 35.91 -8.06
CA SER A 297 39.50 35.49 -6.99
C SER A 297 38.71 35.25 -5.69
N TYR A 298 39.03 34.15 -4.97
CA TYR A 298 38.40 33.64 -3.77
C TYR A 298 37.03 32.94 -4.03
N TRP A 299 36.49 32.95 -5.24
CA TRP A 299 35.26 32.27 -5.61
C TRP A 299 35.54 31.01 -6.43
N THR A 300 34.85 29.94 -6.14
CA THR A 300 34.99 28.65 -6.79
C THR A 300 33.68 28.27 -7.49
N THR A 301 33.81 27.77 -8.72
CA THR A 301 32.71 27.11 -9.43
C THR A 301 32.89 25.59 -9.31
N GLU A 302 31.98 24.93 -8.60
CA GLU A 302 31.93 23.48 -8.50
C GLU A 302 31.03 22.90 -9.57
N GLN A 303 31.47 21.80 -10.19
CA GLN A 303 30.75 21.11 -11.26
C GLN A 303 30.78 19.62 -10.97
N HIS A 304 29.60 19.01 -10.90
CA HIS A 304 29.46 17.60 -10.55
C HIS A 304 28.75 16.84 -11.68
N SER A 305 28.99 15.53 -11.77
CA SER A 305 28.40 14.65 -12.77
C SER A 305 28.61 15.17 -14.22
N SER A 306 27.56 15.21 -15.03
CA SER A 306 27.60 15.72 -16.42
C SER A 306 27.42 17.24 -16.51
N ALA A 307 27.04 17.92 -15.40
CA ALA A 307 26.82 19.37 -15.47
C ALA A 307 28.08 20.15 -15.75
N ARG A 308 27.99 21.15 -16.65
CA ARG A 308 29.12 22.01 -17.01
C ARG A 308 28.69 23.47 -17.05
N ALA A 309 29.53 24.34 -16.53
CA ALA A 309 29.36 25.79 -16.57
C ALA A 309 30.69 26.50 -16.83
N VAL A 310 30.61 27.68 -17.41
CA VAL A 310 31.75 28.60 -17.57
C VAL A 310 31.48 29.81 -16.70
N SER A 311 32.41 30.15 -15.81
CA SER A 311 32.31 31.34 -14.97
C SER A 311 33.32 32.39 -15.41
N SER A 312 32.87 33.63 -15.47
CA SER A 312 33.67 34.76 -15.88
C SER A 312 33.21 36.03 -15.17
N ARG A 313 34.09 37.01 -15.08
CA ARG A 313 33.72 38.36 -14.65
C ARG A 313 33.14 39.14 -15.85
N THR A 314 32.05 39.84 -15.65
CA THR A 314 31.44 40.76 -16.62
C THR A 314 31.27 42.15 -15.99
N TYR A 315 30.89 43.14 -16.77
CA TYR A 315 30.71 44.54 -16.34
C TYR A 315 29.29 45.02 -16.66
N ASP A 316 28.32 44.17 -16.53
CA ASP A 316 26.91 44.42 -16.84
C ASP A 316 26.06 44.73 -15.63
N PHE A 317 26.65 44.79 -14.43
CA PHE A 317 25.97 45.27 -13.24
C PHE A 317 25.73 46.80 -13.29
N ILE A 318 24.83 47.28 -12.45
CA ILE A 318 24.37 48.71 -12.42
C ILE A 318 25.56 49.66 -12.47
N GLY A 319 25.53 50.62 -13.38
CA GLY A 319 26.62 51.56 -13.58
C GLY A 319 27.89 51.01 -14.21
N GLY A 320 27.84 49.83 -14.83
CA GLY A 320 29.01 49.16 -15.41
C GLY A 320 29.95 48.54 -14.39
N ALA A 321 29.47 48.27 -13.17
CA ALA A 321 30.24 47.60 -12.13
C ALA A 321 30.46 46.12 -12.43
N PRO A 322 31.47 45.48 -11.82
CA PRO A 322 31.75 44.07 -12.05
C PRO A 322 30.67 43.15 -11.49
N SER A 323 30.44 42.03 -12.18
CA SER A 323 29.61 40.89 -11.72
C SER A 323 30.25 39.54 -12.07
N ALA A 324 29.90 38.49 -11.34
CA ALA A 324 30.18 37.12 -11.73
C ALA A 324 29.09 36.62 -12.66
N GLN A 325 29.46 36.08 -13.81
CA GLN A 325 28.59 35.41 -14.76
C GLN A 325 28.87 33.90 -14.70
N ILE A 326 27.83 33.10 -14.49
CA ILE A 326 27.88 31.63 -14.52
C ILE A 326 26.99 31.16 -15.67
N LYS A 327 27.59 30.73 -16.78
CA LYS A 327 26.90 30.23 -17.96
C LYS A 327 26.88 28.70 -17.91
N VAL A 328 25.73 28.11 -17.66
CA VAL A 328 25.52 26.67 -17.68
C VAL A 328 25.46 26.23 -19.13
N THR A 329 26.39 25.38 -19.55
CA THR A 329 26.55 24.87 -20.94
C THR A 329 26.04 23.43 -21.09
N GLN A 330 25.97 22.68 -19.99
CA GLN A 330 25.42 21.34 -19.94
C GLN A 330 24.74 21.07 -18.60
N THR A 331 23.54 20.49 -18.64
CA THR A 331 22.76 20.15 -17.46
C THR A 331 23.02 18.70 -16.99
N SER A 332 22.52 18.39 -15.80
CA SER A 332 22.47 17.05 -15.22
C SER A 332 21.15 16.80 -14.50
N SER A 333 21.03 15.66 -13.83
CA SER A 333 19.80 15.28 -13.09
C SER A 333 19.55 16.11 -11.83
N GLU A 334 20.60 16.71 -11.24
CA GLU A 334 20.51 17.35 -9.92
C GLU A 334 20.87 18.84 -9.99
N ALA A 335 20.05 19.66 -9.35
CA ALA A 335 20.20 21.12 -9.36
C ALA A 335 21.49 21.59 -8.67
N TRP A 336 21.96 20.89 -7.63
CA TRP A 336 23.18 21.24 -6.89
C TRP A 336 24.48 20.89 -7.64
N HIS A 337 24.42 20.26 -8.81
CA HIS A 337 25.59 19.90 -9.58
C HIS A 337 26.37 21.09 -10.16
N ILE A 338 25.82 22.30 -10.14
CA ILE A 338 26.54 23.55 -10.37
C ILE A 338 26.37 24.44 -9.16
N GLN A 339 27.52 24.82 -8.57
CA GLN A 339 27.56 25.71 -7.41
C GLN A 339 28.65 26.78 -7.60
N PHE A 340 28.40 28.00 -7.11
CA PHE A 340 29.35 29.09 -7.07
C PHE A 340 29.48 29.57 -5.65
N ASN A 341 30.67 29.45 -5.02
CA ASN A 341 30.80 29.65 -3.58
C ASN A 341 32.13 30.28 -3.15
N GLN A 342 32.15 30.80 -1.93
CA GLN A 342 33.33 31.18 -1.20
C GLN A 342 33.34 30.53 0.17
N ALA A 343 34.34 29.71 0.45
CA ALA A 343 34.53 28.99 1.71
C ALA A 343 35.57 29.70 2.65
N GLY A 344 35.84 29.07 3.81
CA GLY A 344 36.77 29.56 4.81
C GLY A 344 36.20 30.67 5.70
N LEU A 345 34.89 30.73 5.85
CA LEU A 345 34.18 31.62 6.74
C LEU A 345 33.92 30.95 8.09
N SER A 346 33.63 31.73 9.13
CA SER A 346 33.28 31.23 10.46
C SER A 346 32.00 31.85 10.93
N VAL A 347 31.15 31.04 11.58
CA VAL A 347 29.92 31.47 12.24
C VAL A 347 29.84 30.94 13.66
N THR A 348 29.11 31.62 14.53
CA THR A 348 28.92 31.23 15.94
C THR A 348 27.43 31.04 16.20
N VAL A 349 27.05 29.94 16.85
CA VAL A 349 25.66 29.63 17.21
C VAL A 349 25.02 30.79 17.97
N GLY A 350 23.76 31.11 17.61
CA GLY A 350 22.98 32.18 18.26
C GLY A 350 23.32 33.59 17.80
N GLN A 351 24.38 33.80 17.00
CA GLN A 351 24.72 35.11 16.45
C GLN A 351 23.97 35.38 15.15
N PRO A 352 23.48 36.63 14.93
CA PRO A 352 22.91 37.00 13.66
C PRO A 352 23.99 37.29 12.64
N TYR A 353 23.68 36.93 11.37
CA TYR A 353 24.49 37.22 10.19
C TYR A 353 23.58 37.73 9.08
N THR A 354 24.07 38.73 8.33
CA THR A 354 23.35 39.33 7.20
C THR A 354 24.09 39.03 5.89
N ILE A 355 23.40 38.43 4.93
CA ILE A 355 23.86 38.32 3.55
C ILE A 355 23.08 39.27 2.66
N THR A 356 23.81 40.01 1.79
CA THR A 356 23.25 40.89 0.75
C THR A 356 23.90 40.52 -0.59
N PHE A 357 23.12 40.45 -1.64
CA PHE A 357 23.64 40.21 -3.00
C PHE A 357 22.63 40.72 -4.03
N TRP A 358 23.14 40.94 -5.27
CA TRP A 358 22.31 41.14 -6.42
C TRP A 358 22.39 39.93 -7.34
N ALA A 359 21.29 39.58 -7.97
CA ALA A 359 21.26 38.47 -8.95
C ALA A 359 20.23 38.70 -10.03
N LYS A 360 20.46 38.11 -11.21
CA LYS A 360 19.52 37.93 -12.32
C LYS A 360 19.82 36.66 -13.08
N SER A 361 18.91 36.17 -13.93
CA SER A 361 19.13 35.03 -14.81
C SER A 361 18.44 35.22 -16.17
N ASP A 362 19.02 34.62 -17.21
CA ASP A 362 18.42 34.56 -18.52
C ASP A 362 18.59 33.12 -19.10
N PRO A 363 17.48 32.38 -19.32
CA PRO A 363 16.08 32.71 -19.01
C PRO A 363 15.80 32.86 -17.49
N PRO A 364 14.63 33.42 -17.08
CA PRO A 364 14.23 33.44 -15.69
C PRO A 364 14.31 32.06 -15.04
N ALA A 365 14.95 31.95 -13.87
CA ALA A 365 15.21 30.67 -13.21
C ALA A 365 15.28 30.84 -11.68
N SER A 366 15.32 29.71 -10.97
CA SER A 366 15.53 29.69 -9.51
C SER A 366 17.02 29.63 -9.17
N LEU A 367 17.40 30.32 -8.09
CA LEU A 367 18.75 30.30 -7.51
C LEU A 367 18.65 29.89 -6.04
N ASP A 368 19.36 28.84 -5.64
CA ASP A 368 19.46 28.43 -4.25
C ASP A 368 20.65 29.15 -3.59
N VAL A 369 20.41 29.87 -2.50
CA VAL A 369 21.45 30.58 -1.75
C VAL A 369 21.50 30.04 -0.33
N SER A 370 22.68 29.63 0.11
CA SER A 370 22.87 29.05 1.44
C SER A 370 24.16 29.55 2.09
N VAL A 371 24.13 29.58 3.42
CA VAL A 371 25.34 29.63 4.25
C VAL A 371 25.45 28.26 4.90
N MET A 372 26.50 27.50 4.57
CA MET A 372 26.55 26.08 4.86
C MET A 372 27.97 25.63 5.18
N GLN A 373 28.13 24.45 5.79
CA GLN A 373 29.42 23.82 6.03
C GLN A 373 30.16 23.61 4.69
N ALA A 374 31.47 23.84 4.70
CA ALA A 374 32.36 23.57 3.57
C ALA A 374 33.12 22.23 3.75
N HIS A 375 32.52 21.28 4.43
CA HIS A 375 33.08 19.94 4.72
C HIS A 375 31.92 18.91 4.84
N ALA A 376 32.28 17.64 5.10
CA ALA A 376 31.32 16.55 5.26
C ALA A 376 30.16 16.93 6.18
N ASP A 377 29.01 16.37 5.86
CA ASP A 377 27.63 16.69 6.25
C ASP A 377 27.00 17.85 5.46
N TRP A 378 27.76 18.83 4.95
CA TRP A 378 27.30 19.87 4.02
C TRP A 378 25.97 20.54 4.47
N GLN A 379 25.76 20.66 5.80
CA GLN A 379 24.53 21.19 6.37
C GLN A 379 24.52 22.72 6.32
N ALA A 380 23.36 23.30 6.07
CA ALA A 380 23.16 24.74 6.27
C ALA A 380 23.39 25.11 7.74
N VAL A 381 23.90 26.30 8.00
CA VAL A 381 24.18 26.83 9.32
C VAL A 381 23.15 27.90 9.74
N GLY A 382 21.91 27.68 9.41
CA GLY A 382 20.80 28.60 9.73
C GLY A 382 20.22 29.35 8.52
N PHE A 383 20.85 29.24 7.32
CA PHE A 383 20.33 29.90 6.11
C PHE A 383 20.44 29.00 4.87
N ASN A 384 19.30 28.72 4.25
CA ASN A 384 19.20 28.06 2.95
C ASN A 384 17.86 28.49 2.31
N GLN A 385 17.90 29.24 1.21
CA GLN A 385 16.71 29.81 0.59
C GLN A 385 16.78 29.79 -0.94
N ARG A 386 15.66 29.54 -1.57
CA ARG A 386 15.48 29.58 -3.02
C ARG A 386 14.86 30.93 -3.43
N TYR A 387 15.44 31.56 -4.43
CA TYR A 387 15.01 32.84 -5.00
C TYR A 387 14.59 32.66 -6.46
N ALA A 388 13.46 33.21 -6.85
CA ALA A 388 13.05 33.30 -8.25
C ALA A 388 13.72 34.52 -8.88
N LEU A 389 14.55 34.33 -9.89
CA LEU A 389 15.24 35.39 -10.62
C LEU A 389 14.49 35.72 -11.91
N SER A 390 14.50 37.01 -12.23
CA SER A 390 14.10 37.54 -13.53
C SER A 390 15.32 37.92 -14.38
N THR A 391 15.09 38.42 -15.59
CA THR A 391 16.14 38.99 -16.45
C THR A 391 16.67 40.32 -15.97
N ASN A 392 16.00 40.97 -15.00
CA ASN A 392 16.44 42.20 -14.41
C ASN A 392 17.20 41.96 -13.11
N TRP A 393 18.16 42.86 -12.81
CA TRP A 393 18.85 42.84 -11.54
C TRP A 393 17.90 43.05 -10.36
N GLN A 394 17.97 42.14 -9.37
CA GLN A 394 17.19 42.15 -8.14
C GLN A 394 18.15 42.12 -6.95
N GLN A 395 17.91 42.94 -5.93
CA GLN A 395 18.68 42.90 -4.69
C GLN A 395 17.98 42.01 -3.66
N PHE A 396 18.76 41.20 -2.98
CA PHE A 396 18.30 40.35 -1.90
C PHE A 396 19.13 40.64 -0.63
N THR A 397 18.45 40.82 0.49
CA THR A 397 19.07 40.94 1.81
C THR A 397 18.35 40.03 2.79
N ARG A 398 19.12 39.24 3.54
CA ARG A 398 18.59 38.39 4.58
C ARG A 398 19.49 38.34 5.79
N THR A 399 18.88 38.51 6.98
CA THR A 399 19.53 38.26 8.27
C THR A 399 19.01 36.94 8.82
N PHE A 400 19.90 36.08 9.32
CA PHE A 400 19.56 34.83 9.95
C PHE A 400 20.36 34.63 11.24
N ILE A 401 19.93 33.72 12.11
CA ILE A 401 20.67 33.35 13.32
C ILE A 401 21.36 32.03 13.02
N ALA A 402 22.68 31.94 13.25
CA ALA A 402 23.40 30.69 13.08
C ALA A 402 22.90 29.64 14.07
N ASP A 403 22.58 28.46 13.59
CA ASP A 403 22.06 27.33 14.38
C ASP A 403 23.17 26.44 14.98
N ARG A 404 24.42 26.67 14.57
CA ARG A 404 25.63 26.00 15.06
C ARG A 404 26.85 26.88 14.95
N THR A 405 27.89 26.53 15.70
CA THR A 405 29.23 27.13 15.54
C THR A 405 30.02 26.28 14.56
N ASP A 406 30.62 26.92 13.54
CA ASP A 406 31.48 26.24 12.57
C ASP A 406 32.56 27.20 12.05
N THR A 407 33.78 26.72 11.89
CA THR A 407 34.95 27.53 11.49
C THR A 407 35.31 27.36 10.02
N ASN A 408 34.58 26.52 9.28
CA ASN A 408 34.78 26.31 7.85
C ASN A 408 33.42 26.30 7.12
N VAL A 409 32.83 27.46 7.02
CA VAL A 409 31.54 27.71 6.36
C VAL A 409 31.77 28.36 5.00
N ARG A 410 30.83 28.19 4.09
CA ARG A 410 30.80 28.87 2.80
C ARG A 410 29.47 29.58 2.57
N VAL A 411 29.54 30.72 1.86
CA VAL A 411 28.39 31.30 1.14
C VAL A 411 28.32 30.61 -0.19
N ASN A 412 27.17 30.01 -0.52
CA ASN A 412 26.96 29.16 -1.69
C ASN A 412 25.77 29.64 -2.50
N PHE A 413 25.96 29.78 -3.78
CA PHE A 413 24.93 29.97 -4.81
C PHE A 413 24.83 28.69 -5.63
N GLY A 414 23.70 28.01 -5.60
CA GLY A 414 23.47 26.70 -6.22
C GLY A 414 22.14 26.64 -6.95
N GLY A 415 21.66 25.43 -7.20
CA GLY A 415 20.39 25.23 -7.87
C GLY A 415 20.42 25.37 -9.40
N MET A 416 21.61 25.53 -9.99
CA MET A 416 21.80 25.85 -11.40
C MET A 416 21.97 24.63 -12.31
N GLY A 417 22.25 23.44 -11.75
CA GLY A 417 22.68 22.26 -12.51
C GLY A 417 21.66 21.65 -13.48
N THR A 418 20.39 21.99 -13.34
CA THR A 418 19.30 21.45 -14.19
C THR A 418 18.76 22.45 -15.22
N VAL A 419 19.30 23.68 -15.28
CA VAL A 419 18.79 24.75 -16.13
C VAL A 419 19.89 25.21 -17.11
N LEU A 420 19.63 25.12 -18.41
CA LEU A 420 20.48 25.79 -19.42
C LEU A 420 20.16 27.29 -19.37
N GLY A 421 21.20 28.10 -19.11
CA GLY A 421 21.01 29.56 -18.99
C GLY A 421 22.22 30.21 -18.39
N THR A 422 22.13 31.52 -18.19
CA THR A 422 23.19 32.32 -17.60
C THR A 422 22.69 32.99 -16.33
N PHE A 423 23.45 32.87 -15.27
CA PHE A 423 23.21 33.52 -13.99
C PHE A 423 24.26 34.61 -13.76
N TRP A 424 23.83 35.72 -13.22
CA TRP A 424 24.74 36.79 -12.81
C TRP A 424 24.56 37.13 -11.36
N ILE A 425 25.66 37.31 -10.64
CA ILE A 425 25.73 37.63 -9.22
C ILE A 425 26.64 38.82 -9.04
N ALA A 426 26.22 39.80 -8.23
CA ALA A 426 26.98 41.05 -8.01
C ALA A 426 26.87 41.53 -6.55
N ASP A 427 27.86 42.32 -6.11
CA ASP A 427 27.93 43.02 -4.82
C ASP A 427 27.51 42.12 -3.65
N VAL A 428 28.19 40.96 -3.53
CA VAL A 428 27.91 40.01 -2.46
C VAL A 428 28.58 40.46 -1.15
N ARG A 429 27.79 40.55 -0.11
CA ARG A 429 28.24 40.94 1.24
C ARG A 429 27.73 39.98 2.26
N PHE A 430 28.59 39.63 3.22
CA PHE A 430 28.22 38.77 4.35
C PHE A 430 28.80 39.36 5.62
N HIS A 431 27.92 39.79 6.52
CA HIS A 431 28.28 40.53 7.74
C HIS A 431 27.84 39.74 8.97
N SER A 432 28.60 39.83 10.07
CA SER A 432 28.03 39.57 11.40
C SER A 432 27.11 40.71 11.80
N GLY A 433 26.10 40.40 12.63
CA GLY A 433 25.07 41.35 13.01
C GLY A 433 23.90 41.45 12.04
N GLY A 434 23.00 42.37 12.30
CA GLY A 434 21.77 42.64 11.58
C GLY A 434 20.55 42.56 12.49
N GLN A 435 19.39 42.74 11.87
CA GLN A 435 18.10 42.73 12.55
C GLN A 435 17.33 41.49 12.24
N VAL A 436 16.88 40.74 13.26
CA VAL A 436 16.05 39.54 13.10
C VAL A 436 14.83 39.66 14.01
N GLY A 437 13.66 39.45 13.43
CA GLY A 437 12.40 39.39 14.19
C GLY A 437 11.90 40.70 14.72
N LEU A 438 12.55 41.83 14.38
CA LEU A 438 11.99 43.16 14.68
C LEU A 438 10.75 43.39 13.84
N LEU A 439 9.80 44.10 14.43
CA LEU A 439 8.61 44.51 13.69
C LEU A 439 8.99 45.57 12.64
N PRO A 440 8.42 45.52 11.42
CA PRO A 440 8.59 46.58 10.44
C PRO A 440 8.14 47.93 10.99
N PRO A 441 8.78 49.07 10.60
CA PRO A 441 8.40 50.37 11.05
C PRO A 441 6.90 50.67 10.85
N GLY A 442 6.25 51.22 11.88
CA GLY A 442 4.83 51.55 11.85
C GLY A 442 3.88 50.38 12.10
N THR A 443 4.40 49.20 12.41
CA THR A 443 3.57 48.05 12.78
C THR A 443 3.62 47.80 14.29
N SER A 444 2.49 47.38 14.88
CA SER A 444 2.40 47.07 16.30
C SER A 444 1.26 46.13 16.61
N LEU A 445 1.32 45.44 17.75
CA LEU A 445 0.25 44.65 18.30
C LEU A 445 -1.00 45.50 18.61
N ALA A 446 -0.78 46.72 19.13
CA ALA A 446 -1.86 47.67 19.47
C ALA A 446 -2.68 48.08 18.23
N THR A 447 -2.03 48.32 17.11
CA THR A 447 -2.69 48.66 15.83
C THR A 447 -3.13 47.47 15.00
N ARG A 448 -2.80 46.26 15.44
CA ARG A 448 -3.08 44.97 14.73
C ARG A 448 -2.54 44.95 13.30
N THR A 449 -1.31 45.41 13.14
CA THR A 449 -0.63 45.56 11.86
C THR A 449 0.60 44.67 11.74
N ILE A 450 0.80 43.71 12.67
CA ILE A 450 1.90 42.74 12.61
C ILE A 450 1.78 41.92 11.30
N PRO A 451 2.83 41.91 10.46
CA PRO A 451 2.78 41.18 9.20
C PRO A 451 2.65 39.67 9.40
N ARG A 452 2.09 39.00 8.42
CA ARG A 452 2.13 37.54 8.33
C ARG A 452 3.58 37.03 8.24
N ILE A 453 3.85 35.85 8.76
CA ILE A 453 5.14 35.20 8.60
C ILE A 453 5.12 34.46 7.25
N LEU A 454 5.97 34.90 6.32
CA LEU A 454 6.12 34.22 5.03
C LEU A 454 7.06 33.00 5.16
N TYR A 455 6.83 32.00 4.35
CA TYR A 455 7.70 30.81 4.27
C TYR A 455 9.03 31.17 3.61
N SER A 456 8.97 31.94 2.50
CA SER A 456 10.10 32.35 1.69
C SER A 456 9.87 33.74 1.09
N GLY A 457 10.77 34.23 0.24
CA GLY A 457 10.64 35.52 -0.45
C GLY A 457 11.19 36.69 0.32
N ASP A 458 10.90 37.93 -0.18
CA ASP A 458 11.46 39.18 0.37
C ASP A 458 10.63 39.78 1.50
N GLY A 459 9.56 39.11 1.93
CA GLY A 459 8.70 39.54 3.01
C GLY A 459 9.27 39.23 4.40
N TYR A 460 8.47 39.59 5.43
CA TYR A 460 8.81 39.32 6.82
C TYR A 460 8.78 37.81 7.13
N THR A 461 9.92 37.20 7.47
CA THR A 461 10.05 35.76 7.77
C THR A 461 10.21 35.49 9.27
N GLY A 462 10.46 36.49 10.11
CA GLY A 462 10.57 36.39 11.56
C GLY A 462 11.75 35.55 12.06
N THR A 463 11.85 35.44 13.38
CA THR A 463 12.76 34.48 14.06
C THR A 463 12.18 33.05 14.03
N ALA A 464 12.97 32.07 14.45
CA ALA A 464 12.47 30.70 14.63
C ALA A 464 11.27 30.64 15.61
N GLU A 465 11.32 31.44 16.70
CA GLU A 465 10.22 31.52 17.68
C GLU A 465 8.97 32.17 17.08
N ALA A 466 9.13 33.23 16.27
CA ALA A 466 8.01 33.86 15.54
C ALA A 466 7.39 32.85 14.55
N ARG A 467 8.21 32.05 13.85
CA ARG A 467 7.74 30.99 12.93
C ARG A 467 7.03 29.86 13.68
N LYS A 468 7.45 29.52 14.89
CA LYS A 468 6.74 28.56 15.76
C LYS A 468 5.37 29.12 16.17
N ASP A 469 5.27 30.38 16.51
CA ASP A 469 3.97 31.00 16.82
C ASP A 469 3.04 31.05 15.60
N TRP A 470 3.60 31.28 14.41
CA TRP A 470 2.85 31.19 13.17
C TRP A 470 2.32 29.79 12.93
N LEU A 471 3.15 28.76 13.13
CA LEU A 471 2.72 27.36 13.03
C LEU A 471 1.66 27.00 14.07
N ARG A 472 1.78 27.49 15.32
CA ARG A 472 0.72 27.32 16.34
C ARG A 472 -0.59 27.98 15.90
N PHE A 473 -0.51 29.20 15.35
CA PHE A 473 -1.66 29.91 14.80
C PHE A 473 -2.32 29.11 13.64
N LEU A 474 -1.55 28.68 12.68
CA LEU A 474 -2.08 27.87 11.57
C LEU A 474 -2.71 26.55 12.07
N ARG A 475 -2.07 25.86 13.01
CA ARG A 475 -2.62 24.68 13.65
C ARG A 475 -3.95 24.97 14.36
N ASP A 476 -4.04 26.08 15.08
CA ASP A 476 -5.27 26.49 15.76
C ASP A 476 -6.39 26.85 14.76
N LEU A 477 -6.06 27.37 13.57
CA LEU A 477 -7.03 27.54 12.47
C LEU A 477 -7.54 26.20 11.95
N GLU A 478 -6.65 25.23 11.76
CA GLU A 478 -7.06 23.87 11.34
C GLU A 478 -7.96 23.22 12.38
N PHE A 479 -7.65 23.30 13.66
CA PHE A 479 -8.54 22.84 14.73
C PHE A 479 -9.94 23.40 14.59
N ARG A 480 -10.03 24.73 14.51
CA ARG A 480 -11.31 25.44 14.41
C ARG A 480 -12.08 25.04 13.16
N TYR A 481 -11.41 24.86 12.04
CA TYR A 481 -12.04 24.41 10.80
C TYR A 481 -12.66 23.04 10.96
N TYR A 482 -11.90 22.06 11.45
CA TYR A 482 -12.41 20.69 11.62
C TYR A 482 -13.52 20.63 12.69
N GLU A 483 -13.41 21.35 13.79
CA GLU A 483 -14.46 21.44 14.80
C GLU A 483 -15.78 21.96 14.17
N GLN A 484 -15.71 23.02 13.38
CA GLN A 484 -16.90 23.60 12.73
C GLN A 484 -17.48 22.71 11.63
N MET A 485 -16.63 21.98 10.89
CA MET A 485 -17.11 21.00 9.91
C MET A 485 -17.73 19.77 10.60
N LEU A 486 -17.10 19.28 11.68
CA LEU A 486 -17.67 18.20 12.49
C LEU A 486 -19.02 18.58 13.08
N GLU A 487 -19.16 19.80 13.63
CA GLU A 487 -20.44 20.28 14.14
C GLU A 487 -21.52 20.29 13.05
N CYS A 488 -21.18 20.78 11.85
CA CYS A 488 -22.11 20.76 10.73
C CYS A 488 -22.48 19.31 10.34
N ILE A 489 -21.53 18.42 10.21
CA ILE A 489 -21.75 17.03 9.81
C ILE A 489 -22.54 16.27 10.90
N ARG A 490 -22.17 16.43 12.17
CA ARG A 490 -22.79 15.74 13.31
C ARG A 490 -24.16 16.32 13.67
N SER A 491 -24.22 17.64 13.92
CA SER A 491 -25.40 18.29 14.50
C SER A 491 -26.41 18.73 13.43
N GLU A 492 -25.95 19.39 12.34
CA GLU A 492 -26.86 19.92 11.32
C GLU A 492 -27.27 18.85 10.31
N CYS A 493 -26.35 17.99 9.85
CA CYS A 493 -26.69 16.88 8.94
C CYS A 493 -27.18 15.64 9.70
N GLY A 494 -26.87 15.53 11.00
CA GLY A 494 -27.24 14.41 11.85
C GLY A 494 -26.50 13.12 11.51
N TYR A 495 -25.27 13.21 10.95
CA TYR A 495 -24.47 12.04 10.64
C TYR A 495 -23.82 11.46 11.92
N ASN A 496 -23.98 10.18 12.13
CA ASN A 496 -23.47 9.46 13.32
C ASN A 496 -22.48 8.33 12.98
N GLY A 497 -21.99 8.28 11.74
CA GLY A 497 -20.86 7.41 11.32
C GLY A 497 -19.51 8.05 11.61
N LEU A 498 -18.45 7.55 11.01
CA LEU A 498 -17.07 7.98 11.26
C LEU A 498 -16.63 9.10 10.28
N VAL A 499 -15.83 10.05 10.78
CA VAL A 499 -15.39 11.21 10.01
C VAL A 499 -13.89 11.26 9.90
N PHE A 500 -13.38 11.40 8.67
CA PHE A 500 -11.99 11.72 8.35
C PHE A 500 -11.81 13.23 8.25
N GLY A 501 -10.62 13.74 8.55
CA GLY A 501 -10.27 15.12 8.24
C GLY A 501 -9.66 15.25 6.86
N THR A 502 -8.38 14.94 6.81
CA THR A 502 -7.53 14.81 5.63
C THR A 502 -6.42 13.80 5.95
N ILE A 503 -5.49 13.57 5.03
CA ILE A 503 -4.37 12.68 5.29
C ILE A 503 -3.30 13.30 6.21
N MET A 504 -2.57 12.43 6.88
CA MET A 504 -1.50 12.81 7.83
C MET A 504 -0.37 13.63 7.19
N ALA A 505 -0.13 13.46 5.90
CA ALA A 505 0.90 14.22 5.19
C ALA A 505 0.54 15.71 4.97
N ASN A 506 -0.73 16.09 5.13
CA ASN A 506 -1.24 17.43 4.86
C ASN A 506 -1.60 18.24 6.11
N SER A 507 -1.71 17.59 7.28
CA SER A 507 -2.18 18.23 8.50
C SER A 507 -1.41 17.72 9.72
N PRO A 508 -1.20 18.55 10.77
CA PRO A 508 -0.54 18.11 11.99
C PRO A 508 -1.23 16.92 12.65
N ALA A 509 -0.45 15.97 13.16
CA ALA A 509 -0.95 14.78 13.85
C ALA A 509 -1.81 15.15 15.07
N THR A 510 -1.45 16.22 15.80
CA THR A 510 -2.24 16.74 16.92
C THR A 510 -3.62 17.23 16.51
N VAL A 511 -3.80 17.67 15.27
CA VAL A 511 -5.10 18.03 14.70
C VAL A 511 -5.87 16.77 14.32
N GLN A 512 -5.27 15.91 13.49
CA GLN A 512 -5.94 14.72 12.97
C GLN A 512 -6.32 13.72 14.08
N SER A 513 -5.53 13.64 15.17
CA SER A 513 -5.83 12.78 16.33
C SER A 513 -7.18 13.06 17.01
N ARG A 514 -7.79 14.23 16.77
CA ARG A 514 -9.10 14.58 17.30
C ARG A 514 -10.26 14.05 16.46
N LEU A 515 -9.99 13.59 15.25
CA LEU A 515 -10.98 13.00 14.37
C LEU A 515 -11.15 11.50 14.66
N ASP A 516 -12.15 10.88 14.03
CA ASP A 516 -12.47 9.48 14.34
C ASP A 516 -11.45 8.52 13.73
N VAL A 517 -10.93 8.83 12.54
CA VAL A 517 -10.06 7.97 11.75
C VAL A 517 -8.83 8.73 11.29
N ILE A 518 -7.70 8.05 11.26
CA ILE A 518 -6.43 8.55 10.76
C ILE A 518 -6.19 7.95 9.38
N ASP A 519 -5.79 8.78 8.42
CA ASP A 519 -5.63 8.36 7.04
C ASP A 519 -4.28 8.75 6.45
N GLY A 520 -3.83 7.96 5.47
CA GLY A 520 -2.61 8.22 4.71
C GLY A 520 -2.77 7.85 3.24
N HIS A 521 -2.07 8.56 2.35
CA HIS A 521 -1.96 8.25 0.92
C HIS A 521 -0.53 7.93 0.56
N ALA A 522 -0.33 7.02 -0.37
CA ALA A 522 0.98 6.75 -0.96
C ALA A 522 0.86 6.09 -2.33
N TYR A 523 1.80 6.40 -3.22
CA TYR A 523 1.92 5.77 -4.53
C TYR A 523 3.34 5.29 -4.73
N TRP A 524 3.50 4.03 -5.16
CA TRP A 524 4.81 3.57 -5.58
C TRP A 524 5.10 4.10 -6.99
N GLN A 525 6.01 5.09 -7.08
CA GLN A 525 6.35 5.79 -8.32
C GLN A 525 5.17 6.61 -8.90
N HIS A 526 4.66 7.58 -8.11
CA HIS A 526 3.67 8.55 -8.62
C HIS A 526 4.12 9.16 -9.96
N PRO A 527 3.22 9.39 -10.93
CA PRO A 527 3.57 10.08 -12.17
C PRO A 527 4.21 11.44 -11.89
N VAL A 528 5.33 11.70 -12.56
CA VAL A 528 6.09 12.95 -12.45
C VAL A 528 5.89 13.78 -13.71
N PHE A 529 5.57 15.05 -13.54
CA PHE A 529 5.38 16.02 -14.62
C PHE A 529 6.45 17.11 -14.49
N PRO A 530 7.56 17.07 -15.27
CA PRO A 530 8.67 18.02 -15.15
C PRO A 530 8.35 19.45 -15.67
N GLY A 531 7.18 19.92 -15.48
CA GLY A 531 6.71 21.22 -15.95
C GLY A 531 5.34 21.51 -15.39
N THR A 532 4.36 21.70 -16.27
CA THR A 532 2.96 21.85 -15.87
C THR A 532 2.42 20.52 -15.35
N ALA A 533 1.80 20.54 -14.17
CA ALA A 533 1.15 19.36 -13.59
C ALA A 533 0.09 18.80 -14.57
N TRP A 534 0.09 17.47 -14.74
CA TRP A 534 -0.81 16.72 -15.63
C TRP A 534 -0.63 17.02 -17.13
N ASP A 535 0.53 17.55 -17.53
CA ASP A 535 0.90 17.65 -18.93
C ASP A 535 1.20 16.27 -19.54
N MET A 536 0.23 15.72 -20.26
CA MET A 536 0.33 14.41 -20.90
C MET A 536 1.38 14.34 -21.99
N SER A 537 1.96 15.45 -22.40
CA SER A 537 3.09 15.49 -23.34
C SER A 537 4.45 15.30 -22.68
N ASN A 538 4.57 15.62 -21.36
CA ASN A 538 5.84 15.62 -20.64
C ASN A 538 5.68 15.00 -19.23
N TRP A 539 5.76 13.67 -19.16
CA TRP A 539 5.63 12.92 -17.91
C TRP A 539 6.46 11.64 -17.94
N TYR A 540 6.70 11.09 -16.76
CA TYR A 540 7.24 9.74 -16.60
C TYR A 540 6.73 9.07 -15.31
N VAL A 541 6.71 7.74 -15.32
CA VAL A 541 6.56 6.85 -14.16
C VAL A 541 7.75 5.92 -14.16
N ARG A 542 8.52 5.88 -13.08
CA ARG A 542 9.67 4.97 -13.01
C ARG A 542 9.21 3.52 -13.06
N ASN A 543 9.77 2.74 -13.96
CA ASN A 543 9.43 1.33 -14.15
C ASN A 543 10.31 0.44 -13.26
N VAL A 544 10.03 0.48 -11.95
CA VAL A 544 10.81 -0.23 -10.93
C VAL A 544 9.89 -0.95 -9.95
N SER A 545 10.34 -2.12 -9.48
CA SER A 545 9.62 -2.90 -8.47
C SER A 545 9.91 -2.40 -7.06
N MET A 546 8.89 -2.34 -6.21
CA MET A 546 9.00 -1.92 -4.81
C MET A 546 9.81 -2.92 -3.97
N VAL A 547 9.85 -4.19 -4.35
CA VAL A 547 10.63 -5.20 -3.59
C VAL A 547 12.14 -4.93 -3.60
N ASN A 548 12.61 -4.04 -4.49
CA ASN A 548 14.00 -3.58 -4.53
C ASN A 548 14.31 -2.45 -3.53
N THR A 549 13.31 -1.98 -2.79
CA THR A 549 13.48 -0.87 -1.85
C THR A 549 13.10 -1.32 -0.44
N LEU A 550 14.03 -1.21 0.48
CA LEU A 550 13.86 -1.62 1.87
C LEU A 550 14.32 -0.49 2.79
N GLY A 551 13.40 0.04 3.60
CA GLY A 551 13.70 1.13 4.53
C GLY A 551 12.91 2.41 4.24
N ASP A 552 13.55 3.57 4.41
CA ASP A 552 12.87 4.87 4.44
C ASP A 552 12.23 5.30 3.11
N ASP A 553 12.80 4.88 1.99
CA ASP A 553 12.30 5.19 0.66
C ASP A 553 11.12 4.28 0.23
N ASN A 554 10.74 3.31 1.06
CA ASN A 554 9.61 2.43 0.78
C ASN A 554 8.30 3.06 1.30
N THR A 555 7.27 3.12 0.44
CA THR A 555 5.97 3.72 0.77
C THR A 555 5.29 3.08 1.97
N LEU A 556 5.43 1.76 2.15
CA LEU A 556 4.85 1.03 3.29
C LEU A 556 5.47 1.46 4.62
N ALA A 557 6.79 1.72 4.63
CA ALA A 557 7.47 2.24 5.82
C ALA A 557 7.02 3.66 6.16
N GLY A 558 6.82 4.50 5.14
CA GLY A 558 6.26 5.84 5.29
C GLY A 558 4.86 5.83 5.93
N LEU A 559 3.98 4.98 5.41
CA LEU A 559 2.61 4.81 5.91
C LEU A 559 2.57 4.25 7.34
N ALA A 560 3.40 3.26 7.65
CA ALA A 560 3.41 2.62 8.97
C ALA A 560 3.69 3.62 10.11
N ARG A 561 4.49 4.66 9.86
CA ARG A 561 4.80 5.73 10.84
C ARG A 561 3.64 6.70 11.07
N GLN A 562 2.63 6.75 10.18
CA GLN A 562 1.50 7.67 10.28
C GLN A 562 0.40 7.17 11.21
N ARG A 563 0.43 5.91 11.61
CA ARG A 563 -0.57 5.34 12.51
C ARG A 563 -0.51 5.97 13.90
N ILE A 564 -1.65 6.50 14.38
CA ILE A 564 -1.81 7.03 15.75
C ILE A 564 -2.33 5.91 16.65
N LYS A 565 -1.66 5.70 17.80
CA LYS A 565 -2.03 4.68 18.76
C LYS A 565 -3.45 4.90 19.31
N GLY A 566 -4.26 3.85 19.30
CA GLY A 566 -5.65 3.89 19.79
C GLY A 566 -6.64 4.55 18.80
N LYS A 567 -6.24 4.77 17.57
CA LYS A 567 -7.10 5.22 16.46
C LYS A 567 -7.08 4.23 15.31
N PRO A 568 -8.20 4.04 14.59
CA PRO A 568 -8.17 3.30 13.33
C PRO A 568 -7.24 4.00 12.35
N PHE A 569 -6.49 3.21 11.59
CA PHE A 569 -5.64 3.72 10.53
C PHE A 569 -6.03 3.12 9.19
N THR A 570 -6.17 3.99 8.20
CA THR A 570 -6.52 3.63 6.82
C THR A 570 -5.50 4.17 5.83
N VAL A 571 -5.51 3.60 4.64
CA VAL A 571 -4.81 4.10 3.46
C VAL A 571 -5.84 4.20 2.35
N THR A 572 -6.48 5.37 2.22
CA THR A 572 -7.60 5.54 1.29
C THR A 572 -7.17 5.79 -0.15
N GLU A 573 -5.88 6.01 -0.40
CA GLU A 573 -5.31 6.04 -1.75
C GLU A 573 -3.97 5.32 -1.81
N TYR A 574 -3.90 4.26 -2.62
CA TYR A 574 -2.66 3.56 -2.92
C TYR A 574 -2.68 2.97 -4.33
N ASN A 575 -1.59 3.10 -5.06
CA ASN A 575 -1.40 2.38 -6.31
C ASN A 575 0.09 2.26 -6.68
N HIS A 576 0.35 1.36 -7.64
CA HIS A 576 1.54 1.32 -8.49
C HIS A 576 1.12 1.83 -9.87
N PRO A 577 1.30 3.13 -10.16
CA PRO A 577 0.81 3.74 -11.39
C PRO A 577 1.39 3.09 -12.65
N GLN A 578 0.58 3.04 -13.70
CA GLN A 578 1.00 2.59 -15.01
C GLN A 578 1.89 3.67 -15.67
N PRO A 579 2.81 3.25 -16.56
CA PRO A 579 2.96 1.92 -17.16
C PRO A 579 3.96 0.99 -16.45
N ASN A 580 4.09 1.07 -15.13
CA ASN A 580 4.98 0.20 -14.36
C ASN A 580 4.62 -1.28 -14.56
N TYR A 581 5.58 -2.12 -15.01
CA TYR A 581 5.38 -3.55 -15.22
C TYR A 581 5.09 -4.33 -13.93
N TYR A 582 5.58 -3.82 -12.79
CA TYR A 582 5.51 -4.49 -11.50
C TYR A 582 4.22 -4.20 -10.73
N GLY A 583 3.21 -3.60 -11.38
CA GLY A 583 1.96 -3.20 -10.73
C GLY A 583 1.23 -4.32 -9.98
N ALA A 584 1.42 -5.57 -10.37
CA ALA A 584 0.80 -6.74 -9.74
C ALA A 584 1.26 -6.98 -8.28
N GLU A 585 2.43 -6.46 -7.86
CA GLU A 585 2.91 -6.56 -6.48
C GLU A 585 2.11 -5.70 -5.50
N GLY A 586 1.53 -4.59 -5.99
CA GLY A 586 0.89 -3.57 -5.17
C GLY A 586 -0.19 -4.10 -4.23
N PRO A 587 -1.26 -4.76 -4.72
CA PRO A 587 -2.33 -5.29 -3.87
C PRO A 587 -1.83 -6.30 -2.82
N LEU A 588 -0.89 -7.19 -3.20
CA LEU A 588 -0.36 -8.21 -2.30
C LEU A 588 0.47 -7.60 -1.17
N LEU A 589 1.44 -6.73 -1.50
CA LEU A 589 2.33 -6.13 -0.52
C LEU A 589 1.58 -5.17 0.41
N LEU A 590 0.66 -4.36 -0.16
CA LEU A 590 -0.17 -3.46 0.63
C LEU A 590 -1.01 -4.22 1.65
N ALA A 591 -1.75 -5.24 1.21
CA ALA A 591 -2.61 -6.03 2.10
C ALA A 591 -1.82 -6.81 3.15
N ALA A 592 -0.67 -7.40 2.77
CA ALA A 592 0.19 -8.15 3.67
C ALA A 592 0.73 -7.27 4.80
N TYR A 593 1.30 -6.12 4.45
CA TYR A 593 1.86 -5.22 5.46
C TYR A 593 0.79 -4.41 6.21
N ALA A 594 -0.37 -4.12 5.60
CA ALA A 594 -1.51 -3.57 6.31
C ALA A 594 -2.00 -4.50 7.42
N ALA A 595 -2.16 -5.79 7.13
CA ALA A 595 -2.53 -6.78 8.13
C ALA A 595 -1.47 -6.92 9.24
N PHE A 596 -0.18 -6.98 8.86
CA PHE A 596 0.94 -7.04 9.79
C PHE A 596 1.04 -5.80 10.68
N GLN A 597 0.87 -4.59 10.12
CA GLN A 597 0.88 -3.32 10.84
C GLN A 597 -0.43 -3.04 11.59
N ASP A 598 -1.40 -3.93 11.49
CA ASP A 598 -2.72 -3.85 12.14
C ASP A 598 -3.56 -2.66 11.69
N TRP A 599 -3.48 -2.30 10.41
CA TRP A 599 -4.32 -1.28 9.81
C TRP A 599 -5.75 -1.76 9.61
N ASP A 600 -6.68 -0.82 9.53
CA ASP A 600 -8.11 -1.09 9.48
C ASP A 600 -8.70 -1.06 8.07
N GLY A 601 -7.98 -0.48 7.11
CA GLY A 601 -8.41 -0.49 5.72
C GLY A 601 -7.39 0.03 4.73
N VAL A 602 -7.49 -0.47 3.50
CA VAL A 602 -6.68 0.01 2.37
C VAL A 602 -7.55 0.09 1.12
N TRP A 603 -7.37 1.15 0.30
CA TRP A 603 -8.12 1.38 -0.94
C TRP A 603 -7.18 1.53 -2.11
N MET A 604 -7.48 0.83 -3.19
CA MET A 604 -6.80 1.06 -4.47
C MET A 604 -7.32 2.35 -5.11
N PHE A 605 -6.44 3.22 -5.52
CA PHE A 605 -6.76 4.40 -6.31
C PHE A 605 -6.28 4.17 -7.75
N ASP A 606 -7.18 4.03 -8.75
CA ASP A 606 -8.63 3.97 -8.63
C ASP A 606 -9.18 2.73 -9.37
N TYR A 607 -10.48 2.51 -9.36
CA TYR A 607 -11.12 1.48 -10.17
C TYR A 607 -11.00 1.83 -11.66
N GLY A 608 -11.21 3.09 -11.98
CA GLY A 608 -11.02 3.74 -13.25
C GLY A 608 -11.51 5.17 -13.14
N HIS A 609 -10.93 6.08 -13.89
CA HIS A 609 -11.25 7.52 -13.79
C HIS A 609 -11.79 8.10 -15.09
N GLY A 610 -11.99 7.37 -16.05
CA GLY A 610 -12.44 7.87 -17.35
C GLY A 610 -13.94 7.90 -17.49
N GLN A 611 -14.30 8.42 -18.60
CA GLN A 611 -15.65 8.39 -19.17
C GLN A 611 -16.17 6.95 -19.20
N ASP A 612 -17.42 6.76 -19.49
CA ASP A 612 -18.20 5.50 -19.51
C ASP A 612 -17.49 4.21 -19.95
N GLY A 613 -16.30 4.32 -20.52
CA GLY A 613 -15.55 3.23 -21.09
C GLY A 613 -14.35 2.73 -20.32
N SER A 614 -13.76 3.47 -19.36
CA SER A 614 -12.49 3.07 -18.75
C SER A 614 -12.57 1.73 -18.02
N THR A 615 -13.74 1.37 -17.52
CA THR A 615 -13.98 0.09 -16.85
C THR A 615 -14.47 -1.02 -17.78
N THR A 616 -14.90 -0.70 -19.00
CA THR A 616 -15.59 -1.65 -19.90
C THR A 616 -14.81 -1.97 -21.19
N MET A 617 -13.74 -1.25 -21.51
CA MET A 617 -13.11 -1.34 -22.83
C MET A 617 -12.04 -2.44 -23.00
N GLY A 618 -11.72 -3.19 -21.95
CA GLY A 618 -10.79 -4.32 -22.04
C GLY A 618 -9.31 -3.95 -22.16
N TRP A 619 -8.92 -2.73 -21.75
CA TRP A 619 -7.54 -2.25 -21.71
C TRP A 619 -7.34 -1.15 -20.65
N VAL A 620 -6.11 -0.89 -20.23
CA VAL A 620 -5.74 0.09 -19.21
C VAL A 620 -5.54 1.46 -19.86
N GLN A 621 -6.33 2.47 -19.48
CA GLN A 621 -6.38 3.76 -20.14
C GLN A 621 -5.66 4.89 -19.40
N GLY A 622 -5.51 4.79 -18.07
CA GLY A 622 -4.93 5.83 -17.23
C GLY A 622 -3.83 5.33 -16.32
N PHE A 623 -3.17 6.26 -15.63
CA PHE A 623 -2.09 5.95 -14.70
C PHE A 623 -2.53 5.04 -13.54
N PHE A 624 -3.78 5.14 -13.12
CA PHE A 624 -4.26 4.52 -11.88
C PHE A 624 -5.28 3.41 -12.09
N ASP A 625 -5.83 3.25 -13.30
CA ASP A 625 -6.88 2.28 -13.61
C ASP A 625 -6.53 0.86 -13.11
N THR A 626 -7.41 0.26 -12.32
CA THR A 626 -7.25 -1.09 -11.78
C THR A 626 -8.18 -2.08 -12.47
N ALA A 627 -9.41 -1.67 -12.83
CA ALA A 627 -10.48 -2.56 -13.30
C ALA A 627 -10.12 -3.47 -14.47
N GLN A 628 -9.24 -3.01 -15.37
CA GLN A 628 -8.81 -3.72 -16.56
C GLN A 628 -7.36 -4.22 -16.48
N HIS A 629 -6.67 -4.03 -15.35
CA HIS A 629 -5.31 -4.51 -15.16
C HIS A 629 -5.32 -5.95 -14.62
N PRO A 630 -4.97 -6.97 -15.43
CA PRO A 630 -5.17 -8.37 -15.05
C PRO A 630 -4.42 -8.76 -13.77
N GLY A 631 -3.15 -8.34 -13.64
CA GLY A 631 -2.33 -8.68 -12.49
C GLY A 631 -2.82 -8.03 -11.18
N LYS A 632 -3.26 -6.76 -11.22
CA LYS A 632 -3.81 -6.11 -10.02
C LYS A 632 -5.12 -6.74 -9.59
N MET A 633 -6.07 -6.92 -10.52
CA MET A 633 -7.37 -7.49 -10.20
C MET A 633 -7.26 -8.93 -9.68
N ALA A 634 -6.46 -9.79 -10.30
CA ALA A 634 -6.29 -11.16 -9.83
C ALA A 634 -5.71 -11.20 -8.39
N ASN A 635 -4.74 -10.33 -8.09
CA ASN A 635 -4.11 -10.27 -6.77
C ASN A 635 -4.98 -9.60 -5.69
N LEU A 636 -6.06 -8.87 -6.05
CA LEU A 636 -7.05 -8.39 -5.06
C LEU A 636 -7.77 -9.53 -4.33
N LEU A 637 -8.00 -10.66 -5.00
CA LEU A 637 -8.59 -11.85 -4.35
C LEU A 637 -7.71 -12.36 -3.20
N LEU A 638 -6.41 -12.41 -3.43
CA LEU A 638 -5.46 -12.80 -2.38
C LEU A 638 -5.35 -11.72 -1.30
N ALA A 639 -5.35 -10.45 -1.70
CA ALA A 639 -5.35 -9.31 -0.77
C ALA A 639 -6.55 -9.36 0.19
N ALA A 640 -7.74 -9.75 -0.30
CA ALA A 640 -8.92 -9.94 0.52
C ALA A 640 -8.71 -11.01 1.61
N ASN A 641 -8.09 -12.13 1.28
CA ASN A 641 -7.78 -13.18 2.25
C ASN A 641 -6.69 -12.74 3.23
N LEU A 642 -5.61 -12.11 2.76
CA LEU A 642 -4.53 -11.64 3.62
C LEU A 642 -5.02 -10.62 4.66
N LEU A 643 -5.83 -9.64 4.24
CA LEU A 643 -6.27 -8.53 5.07
C LEU A 643 -7.61 -8.79 5.78
N ARG A 644 -8.68 -9.10 4.99
CA ARG A 644 -10.04 -9.18 5.51
C ARG A 644 -10.30 -10.48 6.27
N ARG A 645 -9.88 -11.62 5.70
CA ARG A 645 -9.96 -12.91 6.39
C ARG A 645 -8.92 -13.03 7.51
N GLY A 646 -7.85 -12.24 7.45
CA GLY A 646 -6.82 -12.19 8.48
C GLY A 646 -5.83 -13.37 8.41
N ASP A 647 -5.45 -13.78 7.21
CA ASP A 647 -4.45 -14.85 7.05
C ASP A 647 -3.08 -14.43 7.62
N ILE A 648 -2.76 -13.13 7.60
CA ILE A 648 -1.58 -12.56 8.26
C ILE A 648 -1.98 -12.03 9.63
N GLN A 649 -1.19 -12.39 10.63
CA GLN A 649 -1.38 -11.93 12.00
C GLN A 649 -0.70 -10.55 12.21
N PRO A 650 -1.31 -9.67 13.01
CA PRO A 650 -0.66 -8.43 13.44
C PRO A 650 0.67 -8.71 14.13
N GLY A 651 1.67 -7.87 13.88
CA GLY A 651 2.97 -7.97 14.52
C GLY A 651 2.84 -8.01 16.04
N GLN A 652 3.65 -8.85 16.69
CA GLN A 652 3.55 -9.11 18.11
C GLN A 652 4.06 -7.94 18.97
N GLN A 653 5.09 -7.26 18.47
CA GLN A 653 5.71 -6.12 19.17
C GLN A 653 5.32 -4.81 18.48
N GLU A 654 4.93 -3.83 19.30
CA GLU A 654 4.61 -2.48 18.84
C GLU A 654 5.69 -1.50 19.32
N ILE A 655 6.26 -0.75 18.36
CA ILE A 655 7.16 0.37 18.63
C ILE A 655 6.33 1.64 18.60
N THR A 656 6.18 2.30 19.74
CA THR A 656 5.40 3.54 19.87
C THR A 656 6.34 4.72 20.10
N THR A 657 6.27 5.73 19.23
CA THR A 657 6.93 7.03 19.44
C THR A 657 5.98 8.01 20.14
N ALA A 658 6.55 9.00 20.83
CA ALA A 658 5.77 10.06 21.50
C ALA A 658 5.87 11.37 20.71
N LEU A 659 4.72 12.02 20.49
CA LEU A 659 4.63 13.30 19.82
C LEU A 659 3.79 14.27 20.66
N THR A 660 4.45 15.26 21.27
CA THR A 660 3.76 16.34 21.95
C THR A 660 3.45 17.50 20.99
N PRO A 661 2.46 18.37 21.30
CA PRO A 661 2.16 19.53 20.47
C PRO A 661 3.37 20.45 20.22
N GLU A 662 4.29 20.56 21.18
CA GLU A 662 5.50 21.39 21.02
C GLU A 662 6.57 20.67 20.20
N THR A 663 6.79 19.37 20.42
CA THR A 663 7.69 18.56 19.57
C THR A 663 7.22 18.57 18.12
N GLU A 664 5.92 18.54 17.88
CA GLU A 664 5.36 18.63 16.54
C GLU A 664 5.69 19.98 15.88
N ILE A 665 5.56 21.11 16.61
CA ILE A 665 5.94 22.43 16.11
C ILE A 665 7.43 22.48 15.74
N ASP A 666 8.31 21.89 16.55
CA ASP A 666 9.75 21.81 16.27
C ASP A 666 10.05 20.96 15.02
N ILE A 667 9.31 19.90 14.80
CA ILE A 667 9.40 19.06 13.59
C ILE A 667 8.91 19.87 12.39
N LEU A 668 7.74 20.49 12.47
CA LEU A 668 7.15 21.28 11.40
C LEU A 668 8.03 22.45 10.96
N LEU A 669 8.70 23.11 11.91
CA LEU A 669 9.64 24.21 11.61
C LEU A 669 10.79 23.78 10.68
N LYS A 670 11.18 22.50 10.72
CA LYS A 670 12.27 21.90 9.94
C LYS A 670 11.76 21.08 8.75
N SER A 671 10.43 20.96 8.61
CA SER A 671 9.80 20.12 7.59
C SER A 671 9.61 20.89 6.28
N HIS A 672 9.50 20.12 5.22
CA HIS A 672 8.94 20.56 3.95
C HIS A 672 7.55 19.98 3.78
N ALA A 673 6.75 20.53 2.88
CA ALA A 673 5.48 19.92 2.49
C ALA A 673 5.66 18.44 2.16
N TRP A 674 4.74 17.56 2.61
CA TRP A 674 4.75 16.09 2.42
C TRP A 674 5.83 15.32 3.22
N GLY A 675 6.58 15.97 4.12
CA GLY A 675 7.70 15.36 4.82
C GLY A 675 7.57 15.19 6.33
N ILE A 676 6.38 15.35 6.92
CA ILE A 676 6.19 15.43 8.38
C ILE A 676 6.54 14.14 9.13
N PHE A 677 6.34 12.97 8.53
CA PHE A 677 6.54 11.67 9.15
C PHE A 677 7.74 10.87 8.57
N SER A 678 8.80 11.56 8.17
CA SER A 678 10.05 10.89 7.76
C SER A 678 10.79 10.28 8.97
N SER A 679 11.61 9.27 8.74
CA SER A 679 12.42 8.65 9.80
C SER A 679 13.40 9.65 10.42
N SER A 680 13.94 10.57 9.62
CA SER A 680 14.82 11.63 10.11
C SER A 680 14.18 12.57 11.12
N GLN A 681 12.85 12.74 11.03
CA GLN A 681 12.09 13.62 11.93
C GLN A 681 11.59 12.90 13.18
N LEU A 682 11.14 11.65 13.04
CA LEU A 682 10.62 10.85 14.16
C LEU A 682 11.70 9.96 14.80
N GLY A 683 12.88 9.86 14.20
CA GLY A 683 13.96 8.98 14.67
C GLY A 683 13.64 7.49 14.53
N VAL A 684 12.66 7.11 13.73
CA VAL A 684 12.24 5.71 13.52
C VAL A 684 12.78 5.21 12.19
N PRO A 685 13.76 4.29 12.16
CA PRO A 685 14.25 3.69 10.93
C PRO A 685 13.15 2.95 10.16
N GLY A 686 13.03 3.21 8.87
CA GLY A 686 11.98 2.61 8.02
C GLY A 686 11.99 1.08 7.98
N LYS A 687 13.16 0.47 8.11
CA LYS A 687 13.30 -1.00 8.18
C LYS A 687 12.51 -1.64 9.34
N LEU A 688 12.23 -0.91 10.41
CA LEU A 688 11.42 -1.41 11.52
C LEU A 688 9.99 -1.75 11.10
N ALA A 689 9.43 -1.05 10.12
CA ALA A 689 8.07 -1.31 9.62
C ALA A 689 7.91 -2.72 9.03
N PHE A 690 9.00 -3.36 8.62
CA PHE A 690 8.99 -4.71 8.06
C PHE A 690 9.19 -5.80 9.13
N ALA A 691 9.60 -5.42 10.34
CA ALA A 691 9.90 -6.33 11.45
C ALA A 691 8.93 -6.20 12.63
N ARG A 692 8.32 -5.02 12.84
CA ARG A 692 7.48 -4.68 14.01
C ARG A 692 6.32 -3.78 13.60
N ARG A 693 5.25 -3.75 14.42
CA ARG A 693 4.21 -2.72 14.29
C ARG A 693 4.73 -1.37 14.76
N LEU A 694 4.35 -0.32 14.04
CA LEU A 694 4.69 1.06 14.39
C LEU A 694 3.43 1.85 14.78
N SER A 695 3.58 2.77 15.72
CA SER A 695 2.56 3.76 16.05
C SER A 695 3.17 5.02 16.67
N THR A 696 2.40 6.11 16.63
CA THR A 696 2.74 7.37 17.29
C THR A 696 1.68 7.69 18.34
N SER A 697 2.10 7.93 19.57
CA SER A 697 1.23 8.40 20.64
C SER A 697 1.25 9.93 20.65
N VAL A 698 0.08 10.57 20.53
CA VAL A 698 -0.07 12.02 20.35
C VAL A 698 -0.78 12.60 21.58
N GLY A 699 -0.18 13.65 22.22
CA GLY A 699 -0.78 14.31 23.36
C GLY A 699 0.23 15.07 24.23
N THR A 700 -0.22 15.70 25.31
CA THR A 700 0.63 16.46 26.23
C THR A 700 1.44 15.60 27.19
N ASN A 701 0.86 14.46 27.63
CA ASN A 701 1.48 13.52 28.57
C ASN A 701 1.46 12.13 27.96
N VAL A 702 2.26 11.91 26.90
CA VAL A 702 2.28 10.65 26.18
C VAL A 702 3.50 9.82 26.56
N ALA A 703 3.27 8.55 26.84
CA ALA A 703 4.32 7.55 26.97
C ALA A 703 4.77 7.10 25.58
N GLY A 704 6.06 7.12 25.34
CA GLY A 704 6.69 6.63 24.10
C GLY A 704 8.18 6.48 24.32
N LEU A 705 8.88 5.99 23.30
CA LEU A 705 10.33 5.86 23.35
C LEU A 705 10.97 7.24 23.50
N THR A 706 11.83 7.38 24.50
CA THR A 706 12.66 8.59 24.73
C THR A 706 13.88 8.61 23.83
N ASN A 707 14.34 7.44 23.40
CA ASN A 707 15.46 7.27 22.46
C ASN A 707 14.95 6.64 21.15
N PRO A 708 15.51 7.02 20.00
CA PRO A 708 15.20 6.38 18.72
C PRO A 708 15.46 4.86 18.80
N PRO A 709 14.55 4.02 18.31
CA PRO A 709 14.76 2.59 18.29
C PRO A 709 15.83 2.22 17.26
N VAL A 710 16.61 1.18 17.57
CA VAL A 710 17.58 0.63 16.61
C VAL A 710 16.85 -0.26 15.61
N GLY A 711 17.02 0.04 14.33
CA GLY A 711 16.42 -0.75 13.25
C GLY A 711 17.26 -1.98 12.88
N PRO A 712 16.68 -2.98 12.19
CA PRO A 712 17.42 -4.09 11.61
C PRO A 712 18.48 -3.58 10.61
N THR A 713 19.68 -4.11 10.69
CA THR A 713 20.82 -3.69 9.82
C THR A 713 20.96 -4.54 8.56
N GLY A 714 20.37 -5.74 8.54
CA GLY A 714 20.50 -6.68 7.43
C GLY A 714 19.73 -6.29 6.17
N SER A 715 20.01 -6.99 5.08
CA SER A 715 19.28 -6.95 3.80
C SER A 715 18.14 -7.97 3.75
N ILE A 716 18.03 -8.87 4.73
CA ILE A 716 16.90 -9.78 4.91
C ILE A 716 16.21 -9.40 6.22
N ILE A 717 14.91 -9.09 6.13
CA ILE A 717 14.10 -8.75 7.30
C ILE A 717 12.92 -9.70 7.36
N THR A 718 12.76 -10.33 8.51
CA THR A 718 11.60 -11.19 8.80
C THR A 718 10.72 -10.52 9.86
N SER A 719 9.41 -10.54 9.65
CA SER A 719 8.43 -10.06 10.63
C SER A 719 8.51 -10.87 11.94
N ASP A 720 8.14 -10.28 13.06
CA ASP A 720 8.13 -10.97 14.36
C ASP A 720 7.06 -12.10 14.46
N THR A 721 6.16 -12.18 13.49
CA THR A 721 5.24 -13.32 13.28
C THR A 721 5.86 -14.44 12.45
N ALA A 722 7.04 -14.21 11.85
CA ALA A 722 7.71 -15.09 10.89
C ALA A 722 6.90 -15.38 9.60
N GLU A 723 5.79 -14.69 9.38
CA GLU A 723 4.93 -14.88 8.20
C GLU A 723 5.41 -14.11 6.97
N LEU A 724 6.15 -13.01 7.18
CA LEU A 724 6.65 -12.14 6.11
C LEU A 724 8.18 -12.11 6.14
N THR A 725 8.80 -12.27 4.98
CA THR A 725 10.24 -12.08 4.82
C THR A 725 10.50 -11.22 3.59
N TRP A 726 11.22 -10.11 3.79
CA TRP A 726 11.71 -9.25 2.71
C TRP A 726 13.22 -9.50 2.54
N ASP A 727 13.59 -10.06 1.41
CA ASP A 727 14.97 -10.47 1.09
C ASP A 727 15.51 -9.58 -0.03
N LEU A 728 16.44 -8.70 0.30
CA LEU A 728 17.20 -7.85 -0.62
C LEU A 728 18.72 -8.19 -0.54
N SER A 729 19.05 -9.44 -0.27
CA SER A 729 20.44 -9.91 -0.23
C SER A 729 21.15 -9.79 -1.58
N ILE A 730 20.39 -9.80 -2.67
CA ILE A 730 20.88 -9.50 -4.00
C ILE A 730 20.34 -8.12 -4.39
N PRO A 731 21.19 -7.09 -4.53
CA PRO A 731 20.77 -5.76 -4.94
C PRO A 731 19.94 -5.81 -6.25
N GLU A 732 18.89 -4.99 -6.33
CA GLU A 732 17.97 -4.89 -7.48
C GLU A 732 17.25 -6.19 -7.87
N ARG A 733 17.32 -7.23 -7.03
CA ARG A 733 16.64 -8.51 -7.20
C ARG A 733 15.97 -8.96 -5.92
N GLY A 734 15.18 -8.08 -5.33
CA GLY A 734 14.45 -8.35 -4.10
C GLY A 734 13.40 -9.44 -4.25
N LEU A 735 13.08 -10.08 -3.14
CA LEU A 735 12.06 -11.12 -3.04
C LEU A 735 11.32 -10.99 -1.72
N VAL A 736 10.00 -10.86 -1.79
CA VAL A 736 9.13 -10.96 -0.62
C VAL A 736 8.46 -12.33 -0.58
N LYS A 737 8.51 -12.95 0.59
CA LYS A 737 7.87 -14.24 0.88
C LYS A 737 6.73 -14.02 1.87
N ILE A 738 5.56 -14.55 1.56
CA ILE A 738 4.40 -14.60 2.46
C ILE A 738 4.16 -16.07 2.78
N ASN A 739 4.18 -16.42 4.06
CA ASN A 739 4.12 -17.81 4.50
C ASN A 739 3.16 -17.96 5.68
N THR A 740 1.86 -18.02 5.41
CA THR A 740 0.81 -18.23 6.39
C THR A 740 0.18 -19.63 6.23
N PRO A 741 -0.56 -20.17 7.19
CA PRO A 741 -1.19 -21.49 7.03
C PRO A 741 -2.07 -21.63 5.80
N ARG A 742 -2.77 -20.55 5.39
CA ARG A 742 -3.78 -20.59 4.32
C ARG A 742 -3.39 -19.85 3.04
N THR A 743 -2.33 -19.02 3.08
CA THR A 743 -1.82 -18.30 1.92
C THR A 743 -0.31 -18.37 1.86
N ARG A 744 0.23 -18.75 0.70
CA ARG A 744 1.65 -18.83 0.36
C ARG A 744 1.91 -17.98 -0.87
N ALA A 745 2.85 -17.04 -0.81
CA ALA A 745 3.16 -16.20 -1.95
C ALA A 745 4.65 -15.84 -2.07
N LEU A 746 5.08 -15.68 -3.32
CA LEU A 746 6.36 -15.11 -3.71
C LEU A 746 6.09 -13.87 -4.55
N VAL A 747 6.78 -12.77 -4.26
CA VAL A 747 6.70 -11.51 -5.00
C VAL A 747 8.11 -11.03 -5.28
N GLY A 748 8.52 -10.97 -6.54
CA GLY A 748 9.85 -10.48 -6.90
C GLY A 748 10.64 -11.43 -7.81
N TRP A 749 11.97 -11.37 -7.70
CA TRP A 749 12.91 -12.15 -8.52
C TRP A 749 13.11 -13.57 -7.99
N CYS A 750 12.11 -14.42 -8.23
CA CYS A 750 12.07 -15.81 -7.77
C CYS A 750 12.28 -16.85 -8.89
N THR A 751 12.42 -16.43 -10.15
CA THR A 751 12.59 -17.37 -11.29
C THR A 751 13.86 -18.20 -11.18
N ASN A 752 13.78 -19.44 -11.64
CA ASN A 752 14.86 -20.44 -11.58
C ASN A 752 15.38 -20.75 -10.16
N LYS A 753 14.54 -20.53 -9.15
CA LYS A 753 14.82 -20.89 -7.75
C LYS A 753 13.78 -21.91 -7.28
N ILE A 754 14.20 -22.83 -6.41
CA ILE A 754 13.29 -23.74 -5.69
C ILE A 754 13.10 -23.15 -4.30
N ILE A 755 11.87 -22.81 -3.94
CA ILE A 755 11.54 -22.12 -2.71
C ILE A 755 10.42 -22.85 -1.98
N ASN A 756 10.72 -23.27 -0.75
CA ASN A 756 9.76 -23.91 0.12
C ASN A 756 9.04 -22.86 0.99
N LEU A 757 7.72 -22.90 0.99
CA LEU A 757 6.85 -22.11 1.86
C LEU A 757 5.87 -23.06 2.54
N GLY A 758 6.16 -23.41 3.79
CA GLY A 758 5.43 -24.47 4.48
C GLY A 758 5.49 -25.79 3.71
N GLU A 759 4.35 -26.36 3.42
CA GLU A 759 4.18 -27.60 2.66
C GLU A 759 4.27 -27.46 1.13
N LEU A 760 4.26 -26.24 0.61
CA LEU A 760 4.34 -25.98 -0.83
C LEU A 760 5.78 -25.73 -1.27
N THR A 761 6.19 -26.31 -2.37
CA THR A 761 7.45 -26.02 -3.04
C THR A 761 7.18 -25.35 -4.38
N PHE A 762 7.58 -24.08 -4.49
CA PHE A 762 7.47 -23.28 -5.70
C PHE A 762 8.78 -23.29 -6.47
N ALA A 763 8.69 -23.50 -7.78
CA ALA A 763 9.80 -23.38 -8.70
C ALA A 763 9.35 -22.61 -9.97
N PRO A 764 9.27 -21.28 -9.92
CA PRO A 764 8.98 -20.45 -11.09
C PRO A 764 10.10 -20.57 -12.11
N ASN A 765 9.75 -20.77 -13.38
CA ASN A 765 10.70 -20.85 -14.48
C ASN A 765 10.98 -19.46 -15.07
N THR A 766 11.92 -19.37 -16.00
CA THR A 766 12.25 -18.13 -16.70
C THR A 766 11.00 -17.53 -17.35
N ASN A 767 10.77 -16.24 -17.11
CA ASN A 767 9.72 -15.44 -17.70
C ASN A 767 10.29 -14.14 -18.30
N MET A 768 9.43 -13.26 -18.86
CA MET A 768 9.87 -12.06 -19.60
C MET A 768 10.68 -11.07 -18.77
N LEU A 769 10.35 -10.91 -17.48
CA LEU A 769 11.01 -9.94 -16.59
C LEU A 769 12.06 -10.58 -15.66
N GLY A 770 12.11 -11.91 -15.55
CA GLY A 770 12.81 -12.57 -14.45
C GLY A 770 12.18 -12.33 -13.08
N TRP A 771 11.02 -11.68 -13.05
CA TRP A 771 10.23 -11.26 -11.91
C TRP A 771 8.79 -11.75 -12.07
N CYS A 772 8.16 -12.18 -10.99
CA CYS A 772 6.72 -12.50 -10.99
C CYS A 772 6.12 -12.40 -9.59
N THR A 773 4.78 -12.37 -9.54
CA THR A 773 4.04 -12.80 -8.35
C THR A 773 3.50 -14.20 -8.59
N ILE A 774 3.65 -15.09 -7.63
CA ILE A 774 3.01 -16.40 -7.64
C ILE A 774 2.48 -16.69 -6.24
N ALA A 775 1.19 -16.93 -6.13
CA ALA A 775 0.52 -17.03 -4.84
C ALA A 775 -0.60 -18.07 -4.87
N ALA A 776 -0.66 -18.90 -3.83
CA ALA A 776 -1.72 -19.87 -3.60
C ALA A 776 -2.47 -19.53 -2.31
N THR A 777 -3.80 -19.44 -2.35
CA THR A 777 -4.64 -19.20 -1.18
C THR A 777 -5.77 -20.23 -1.10
N ILE A 778 -5.97 -20.77 0.08
CA ILE A 778 -7.10 -21.69 0.34
C ILE A 778 -8.38 -20.87 0.39
N VAL A 779 -9.35 -21.22 -0.42
CA VAL A 779 -10.69 -20.63 -0.44
C VAL A 779 -11.65 -21.44 0.44
N ARG A 780 -11.55 -22.76 0.38
CA ARG A 780 -12.31 -23.67 1.25
C ARG A 780 -11.37 -24.71 1.85
N GLY A 781 -11.55 -25.01 3.14
CA GLY A 781 -10.63 -25.86 3.91
C GLY A 781 -9.59 -25.05 4.68
N ASP A 782 -8.67 -25.74 5.38
CA ASP A 782 -7.74 -25.12 6.34
C ASP A 782 -6.26 -25.43 6.06
N SER A 783 -5.95 -26.41 5.25
CA SER A 783 -4.58 -26.84 4.95
C SER A 783 -4.47 -27.35 3.51
N PHE A 784 -3.33 -27.08 2.87
CA PHE A 784 -3.02 -27.60 1.54
C PHE A 784 -2.79 -29.11 1.51
N THR A 785 -2.63 -29.77 2.66
CA THR A 785 -2.44 -31.22 2.78
C THR A 785 -3.72 -31.99 3.11
N ASN A 786 -4.76 -31.26 3.51
CA ASN A 786 -6.10 -31.82 3.76
C ASN A 786 -7.05 -31.58 2.58
N GLU A 787 -8.32 -31.93 2.75
CA GLU A 787 -9.35 -31.56 1.80
C GLU A 787 -9.41 -30.03 1.69
N CYS A 788 -9.19 -29.51 0.48
CA CYS A 788 -9.28 -28.06 0.27
C CYS A 788 -9.54 -27.72 -1.21
N GLN A 789 -10.03 -26.49 -1.40
CA GLN A 789 -10.06 -25.80 -2.69
C GLN A 789 -9.21 -24.53 -2.56
N ALA A 790 -8.23 -24.38 -3.44
CA ALA A 790 -7.32 -23.25 -3.42
C ALA A 790 -7.27 -22.56 -4.79
N LEU A 791 -7.19 -21.24 -4.75
CA LEU A 791 -6.90 -20.40 -5.91
C LEU A 791 -5.39 -20.16 -5.98
N LEU A 792 -4.80 -20.41 -7.13
CA LEU A 792 -3.43 -20.06 -7.46
C LEU A 792 -3.44 -18.95 -8.51
N VAL A 793 -2.69 -17.87 -8.28
CA VAL A 793 -2.50 -16.75 -9.19
C VAL A 793 -1.02 -16.61 -9.50
N ALA A 794 -0.67 -16.50 -10.79
CA ALA A 794 0.70 -16.25 -11.23
C ALA A 794 0.71 -15.14 -12.29
N THR A 795 1.34 -14.00 -11.98
CA THR A 795 1.36 -12.81 -12.84
C THR A 795 2.77 -12.26 -13.00
N GLY A 796 3.05 -11.69 -14.14
CA GLY A 796 4.32 -11.07 -14.48
C GLY A 796 4.13 -9.87 -15.41
N TRP A 797 4.78 -9.87 -16.57
CA TRP A 797 4.70 -8.81 -17.57
C TRP A 797 3.27 -8.58 -18.09
N TRP A 798 2.98 -7.31 -18.40
CA TRP A 798 1.73 -6.89 -19.03
C TRP A 798 1.94 -5.65 -19.91
N GLU A 799 1.14 -5.46 -20.95
CA GLU A 799 1.02 -4.24 -21.77
C GLU A 799 -0.36 -4.19 -22.45
N ASN A 800 -0.77 -3.02 -22.92
CA ASN A 800 -1.88 -2.92 -23.87
C ASN A 800 -1.40 -3.29 -25.29
N THR A 801 -2.29 -3.79 -26.12
CA THR A 801 -1.97 -4.07 -27.54
C THR A 801 -1.56 -2.80 -28.26
N GLY A 802 -0.38 -2.83 -28.91
CA GLY A 802 0.15 -1.68 -29.63
C GLY A 802 0.66 -0.53 -28.75
N GLN A 803 0.89 -0.76 -27.47
CA GLN A 803 1.57 0.18 -26.58
C GLN A 803 2.98 0.46 -27.08
N THR A 804 3.42 1.71 -27.04
CA THR A 804 4.78 2.09 -27.46
C THR A 804 5.43 3.06 -26.48
N TRP A 805 6.73 2.92 -26.30
CA TRP A 805 7.53 3.65 -25.32
C TRP A 805 8.25 4.85 -25.92
N LYS A 806 8.41 5.93 -25.14
CA LYS A 806 9.22 7.10 -25.52
C LYS A 806 10.72 6.88 -25.31
N ASN A 807 11.08 6.03 -24.35
CA ASN A 807 12.46 5.85 -23.91
C ASN A 807 12.78 4.37 -23.63
N ALA A 808 14.07 4.05 -23.55
CA ALA A 808 14.59 2.71 -23.30
C ALA A 808 14.29 2.23 -21.87
N GLU A 809 14.21 3.15 -20.90
CA GLU A 809 13.88 2.90 -19.50
C GLU A 809 12.42 2.50 -19.31
N LYS A 810 11.59 2.60 -20.36
CA LYS A 810 10.17 2.28 -20.33
C LYS A 810 9.43 3.01 -19.20
N SER A 811 9.71 4.30 -19.06
CA SER A 811 9.14 5.16 -18.03
C SER A 811 8.07 6.12 -18.55
N SER A 812 7.96 6.31 -19.88
CA SER A 812 6.95 7.16 -20.50
C SER A 812 6.48 6.55 -21.82
N LEU A 813 5.19 6.74 -22.13
CA LEU A 813 4.58 6.19 -23.33
C LEU A 813 4.47 7.24 -24.45
N SER A 814 4.76 6.82 -25.69
CA SER A 814 4.38 7.58 -26.88
C SER A 814 2.96 7.23 -27.33
N LYS A 815 2.48 6.01 -27.02
CA LYS A 815 1.09 5.58 -27.20
C LYS A 815 0.69 4.63 -26.08
N PHE A 816 -0.48 4.84 -25.49
CA PHE A 816 -1.05 3.93 -24.49
C PHE A 816 -1.49 2.59 -25.08
N GLY A 817 -1.65 2.50 -26.41
CA GLY A 817 -2.17 1.30 -27.09
C GLY A 817 -3.68 1.25 -27.10
N GLY A 818 -4.22 0.02 -27.09
CA GLY A 818 -5.65 -0.25 -27.11
C GLY A 818 -5.98 -1.70 -26.66
N PRO A 819 -7.24 -2.11 -26.80
CA PRO A 819 -7.66 -3.46 -26.44
C PRO A 819 -7.13 -4.52 -27.42
N PRO A 820 -6.95 -5.77 -26.96
CA PRO A 820 -7.06 -6.24 -25.58
C PRO A 820 -5.79 -5.93 -24.77
N VAL A 821 -5.91 -5.93 -23.43
CA VAL A 821 -4.75 -5.99 -22.57
C VAL A 821 -4.08 -7.35 -22.69
N LEU A 822 -2.75 -7.35 -22.73
CA LEU A 822 -1.90 -8.53 -22.86
C LEU A 822 -1.19 -8.82 -21.54
N THR A 823 -0.99 -10.08 -21.24
CA THR A 823 -0.15 -10.54 -20.12
C THR A 823 0.68 -11.74 -20.52
N GLU A 824 1.78 -11.98 -19.80
CA GLU A 824 2.48 -13.25 -19.95
C GLU A 824 1.83 -14.35 -19.12
N VAL A 825 1.98 -15.58 -19.55
CA VAL A 825 1.73 -16.77 -18.75
C VAL A 825 3.03 -17.12 -18.04
N VAL A 826 3.07 -16.95 -16.72
CA VAL A 826 4.25 -17.30 -15.92
C VAL A 826 4.37 -18.81 -15.84
N PRO A 827 5.43 -19.43 -16.37
CA PRO A 827 5.63 -20.87 -16.26
C PRO A 827 6.23 -21.22 -14.89
N PHE A 828 5.73 -22.30 -14.25
CA PHE A 828 6.20 -22.73 -12.94
C PHE A 828 5.96 -24.23 -12.71
N THR A 829 6.67 -24.75 -11.72
CA THR A 829 6.37 -26.03 -11.09
C THR A 829 5.95 -25.77 -9.63
N LEU A 830 4.85 -26.40 -9.21
CA LEU A 830 4.38 -26.40 -7.82
C LEU A 830 4.27 -27.83 -7.33
N SER A 831 4.91 -28.14 -6.21
CA SER A 831 4.84 -29.46 -5.60
C SER A 831 4.12 -29.41 -4.25
N LEU A 832 3.28 -30.42 -4.01
CA LEU A 832 2.57 -30.67 -2.76
C LEU A 832 2.97 -32.05 -2.22
N PRO A 833 3.19 -32.22 -0.90
CA PRO A 833 3.54 -33.50 -0.29
C PRO A 833 2.30 -34.41 -0.13
N LEU A 834 1.64 -34.69 -1.25
CA LEU A 834 0.38 -35.43 -1.33
C LEU A 834 0.45 -36.47 -2.44
N SER A 835 -0.38 -37.50 -2.34
CA SER A 835 -0.58 -38.43 -3.45
C SER A 835 -1.21 -37.72 -4.65
N THR A 836 -0.70 -38.00 -5.86
CA THR A 836 -1.20 -37.42 -7.11
C THR A 836 -2.69 -37.69 -7.38
N ASN A 837 -3.22 -38.81 -6.91
CA ASN A 837 -4.63 -39.16 -7.09
C ASN A 837 -5.59 -38.23 -6.28
N ARG A 838 -5.08 -37.53 -5.27
CA ARG A 838 -5.84 -36.58 -4.46
C ARG A 838 -5.91 -35.18 -5.07
N VAL A 839 -5.01 -34.84 -5.99
CA VAL A 839 -4.88 -33.46 -6.50
C VAL A 839 -5.47 -33.36 -7.90
N ARG A 840 -6.32 -32.39 -8.12
CA ARG A 840 -6.86 -31.99 -9.44
C ARG A 840 -6.64 -30.52 -9.64
N VAL A 841 -6.23 -30.13 -10.83
CA VAL A 841 -5.92 -28.73 -11.16
C VAL A 841 -6.58 -28.33 -12.47
N TRP A 842 -7.13 -27.13 -12.51
CA TRP A 842 -7.71 -26.54 -13.71
C TRP A 842 -7.14 -25.17 -13.97
N ALA A 843 -6.82 -24.90 -15.22
CA ALA A 843 -6.66 -23.55 -15.75
C ALA A 843 -8.03 -22.89 -15.85
N LEU A 844 -8.13 -21.62 -15.45
CA LEU A 844 -9.38 -20.87 -15.44
C LEU A 844 -9.42 -19.86 -16.58
N ASP A 845 -10.62 -19.55 -17.05
CA ASP A 845 -10.87 -18.47 -18.02
C ASP A 845 -10.92 -17.10 -17.32
N GLU A 846 -11.20 -16.05 -18.08
CA GLU A 846 -11.24 -14.65 -17.63
C GLU A 846 -12.36 -14.38 -16.63
N ARG A 847 -13.34 -15.28 -16.48
CA ARG A 847 -14.43 -15.25 -15.47
C ARG A 847 -14.16 -16.18 -14.29
N GLY A 848 -12.99 -16.85 -14.26
CA GLY A 848 -12.65 -17.81 -13.21
C GLY A 848 -13.34 -19.17 -13.34
N GLN A 849 -13.87 -19.51 -14.53
CA GLN A 849 -14.47 -20.80 -14.80
C GLN A 849 -13.41 -21.78 -15.30
N ARG A 850 -13.60 -23.08 -15.03
CA ARG A 850 -12.66 -24.13 -15.47
C ARG A 850 -12.60 -24.20 -17.00
N LYS A 851 -11.43 -23.91 -17.57
CA LYS A 851 -11.16 -23.90 -19.00
C LYS A 851 -10.54 -25.22 -19.49
N ALA A 852 -9.55 -25.69 -18.76
CA ALA A 852 -8.82 -26.92 -19.10
C ALA A 852 -8.23 -27.58 -17.85
N SER A 853 -8.10 -28.90 -17.86
CA SER A 853 -7.39 -29.62 -16.80
C SER A 853 -5.88 -29.43 -16.99
N VAL A 854 -5.17 -29.18 -15.88
CA VAL A 854 -3.71 -29.16 -15.83
C VAL A 854 -3.22 -30.49 -15.33
N PRO A 855 -2.28 -31.18 -16.04
CA PRO A 855 -1.76 -32.45 -15.61
C PRO A 855 -1.07 -32.39 -14.26
N VAL A 856 -1.34 -33.37 -13.39
CA VAL A 856 -0.65 -33.58 -12.13
C VAL A 856 0.16 -34.86 -12.24
N THR A 857 1.45 -34.75 -12.03
CA THR A 857 2.40 -35.87 -12.08
C THR A 857 2.99 -36.15 -10.70
N GLY A 858 3.77 -37.22 -10.55
CA GLY A 858 4.43 -37.57 -9.28
C GLY A 858 4.11 -38.98 -8.81
N ASN A 859 3.91 -39.15 -7.50
CA ASN A 859 3.73 -40.48 -6.91
C ASN A 859 2.73 -40.50 -5.73
N ALA A 860 2.78 -41.49 -4.86
CA ALA A 860 1.90 -41.62 -3.71
C ALA A 860 2.15 -40.55 -2.61
N THR A 861 3.29 -39.86 -2.62
CA THR A 861 3.70 -38.89 -1.58
C THR A 861 4.03 -37.49 -2.13
N SER A 862 4.03 -37.31 -3.45
CA SER A 862 4.38 -36.05 -4.09
C SER A 862 3.52 -35.83 -5.32
N ALA A 863 2.69 -34.82 -5.31
CA ALA A 863 1.94 -34.33 -6.45
C ALA A 863 2.67 -33.09 -7.03
N VAL A 864 2.96 -33.12 -8.32
CA VAL A 864 3.70 -32.08 -9.04
C VAL A 864 2.82 -31.52 -10.14
N ILE A 865 2.57 -30.22 -10.07
CA ILE A 865 1.80 -29.43 -11.03
C ILE A 865 2.81 -28.69 -11.90
N VAL A 866 2.76 -28.87 -13.22
CA VAL A 866 3.62 -28.17 -14.17
C VAL A 866 2.77 -27.28 -15.05
N VAL A 867 3.00 -25.97 -14.93
CA VAL A 867 2.39 -24.96 -15.79
C VAL A 867 3.40 -24.51 -16.82
N THR A 868 2.97 -24.50 -18.07
CA THR A 868 3.76 -24.04 -19.22
C THR A 868 3.12 -22.79 -19.84
N THR A 869 3.81 -22.13 -20.72
CA THR A 869 3.32 -20.96 -21.48
C THR A 869 2.06 -21.24 -22.32
N ASN A 870 1.73 -22.50 -22.56
CA ASN A 870 0.54 -22.91 -23.33
C ASN A 870 -0.78 -22.81 -22.55
N SER A 871 -0.74 -22.56 -21.24
CA SER A 871 -1.94 -22.55 -20.38
C SER A 871 -2.90 -21.39 -20.65
N SER A 872 -2.44 -20.33 -21.30
CA SER A 872 -3.22 -19.13 -21.70
C SER A 872 -4.10 -18.57 -20.58
N THR A 873 -3.58 -18.53 -19.33
CA THR A 873 -4.24 -17.97 -18.15
C THR A 873 -3.24 -17.55 -17.10
N ILE A 874 -3.70 -16.73 -16.13
CA ILE A 874 -2.91 -16.27 -14.99
C ILE A 874 -3.38 -16.85 -13.66
N TRP A 875 -4.45 -17.67 -13.65
CA TRP A 875 -5.02 -18.26 -12.44
C TRP A 875 -5.50 -19.70 -12.64
N TYR A 876 -5.45 -20.46 -11.54
CA TYR A 876 -5.71 -21.88 -11.52
C TYR A 876 -6.49 -22.25 -10.27
N GLU A 877 -7.36 -23.25 -10.39
CA GLU A 877 -8.01 -23.91 -9.27
C GLU A 877 -7.26 -25.20 -8.92
N ILE A 878 -6.93 -25.36 -7.64
CA ILE A 878 -6.38 -26.58 -7.06
C ILE A 878 -7.44 -27.18 -6.15
N ASN A 879 -7.79 -28.44 -6.40
CA ASN A 879 -8.70 -29.19 -5.54
C ASN A 879 -7.94 -30.39 -4.95
N VAL A 880 -7.91 -30.49 -3.64
CA VAL A 880 -7.35 -31.60 -2.90
C VAL A 880 -8.52 -32.41 -2.34
N ALA A 881 -8.66 -33.62 -2.81
CA ALA A 881 -9.70 -34.54 -2.34
C ALA A 881 -9.43 -34.98 -0.90
N PRO A 882 -10.48 -35.33 -0.12
CA PRO A 882 -10.32 -35.84 1.22
C PRO A 882 -9.46 -37.11 1.24
N LEU A 883 -8.85 -37.39 2.35
CA LEU A 883 -8.28 -38.71 2.62
C LEU A 883 -9.44 -39.70 2.73
N THR A 884 -9.28 -40.84 2.11
CA THR A 884 -10.27 -41.93 2.16
C THR A 884 -9.58 -43.23 2.52
N GLY A 885 -10.35 -44.19 2.94
CA GLY A 885 -9.87 -45.55 3.18
C GLY A 885 -8.84 -45.63 4.31
N TYR A 886 -7.89 -46.51 4.18
CA TYR A 886 -6.87 -46.76 5.18
C TYR A 886 -6.06 -45.52 5.55
N ALA A 887 -5.77 -44.64 4.62
CA ALA A 887 -5.05 -43.41 4.88
C ALA A 887 -5.84 -42.43 5.81
N GLN A 888 -7.16 -42.40 5.66
CA GLN A 888 -8.02 -41.61 6.55
C GLN A 888 -8.02 -42.23 7.96
N TRP A 889 -8.17 -43.54 8.06
CA TRP A 889 -8.11 -44.26 9.32
C TRP A 889 -6.76 -44.06 10.03
N GLN A 890 -5.63 -44.08 9.28
CA GLN A 890 -4.32 -43.77 9.86
C GLN A 890 -4.27 -42.39 10.50
N THR A 891 -4.76 -41.36 9.82
CA THR A 891 -4.74 -39.97 10.36
C THR A 891 -5.65 -39.80 11.58
N GLN A 892 -6.68 -40.59 11.71
CA GLN A 892 -7.57 -40.61 12.89
C GLN A 892 -6.94 -41.32 14.10
N ASN A 893 -6.01 -42.24 13.86
CA ASN A 893 -5.47 -43.12 14.90
C ASN A 893 -4.03 -42.75 15.32
N PHE A 894 -3.28 -42.00 14.51
CA PHE A 894 -1.87 -41.73 14.73
C PHE A 894 -1.59 -40.21 14.65
N THR A 895 -0.67 -39.76 15.50
CA THR A 895 -0.12 -38.41 15.42
C THR A 895 0.76 -38.23 14.18
N ALA A 896 1.03 -36.98 13.78
CA ALA A 896 1.89 -36.69 12.64
C ALA A 896 3.30 -37.30 12.76
N VAL A 897 3.84 -37.40 13.98
CA VAL A 897 5.15 -38.02 14.24
C VAL A 897 5.07 -39.54 14.08
N GLU A 898 4.01 -40.16 14.56
CA GLU A 898 3.81 -41.63 14.43
C GLU A 898 3.54 -42.04 12.99
N LEU A 899 2.90 -41.20 12.19
CA LEU A 899 2.67 -41.46 10.76
C LEU A 899 3.98 -41.55 9.97
N LEU A 900 5.04 -40.91 10.42
CA LEU A 900 6.38 -41.01 9.82
C LEU A 900 7.11 -42.30 10.17
N ASN A 901 6.59 -43.10 11.13
CA ASN A 901 7.20 -44.36 11.56
C ASN A 901 6.37 -45.59 11.11
N PRO A 902 6.75 -46.28 10.01
CA PRO A 902 6.01 -47.43 9.52
C PRO A 902 5.94 -48.62 10.53
N ALA A 903 6.87 -48.67 11.49
CA ALA A 903 6.82 -49.70 12.54
C ALA A 903 5.68 -49.45 13.56
N VAL A 904 5.08 -48.26 13.57
CA VAL A 904 3.95 -47.89 14.40
C VAL A 904 2.66 -47.77 13.58
N SER A 905 2.70 -47.05 12.46
CA SER A 905 1.50 -46.70 11.67
C SER A 905 1.33 -47.57 10.41
N GLY A 906 2.32 -48.36 10.05
CA GLY A 906 2.27 -49.20 8.82
C GLY A 906 1.21 -50.30 8.89
N GLU A 907 0.86 -50.89 7.74
CA GLU A 907 -0.21 -51.89 7.60
C GLU A 907 0.00 -53.15 8.48
N SER A 908 1.25 -53.61 8.60
CA SER A 908 1.61 -54.77 9.39
C SER A 908 1.97 -54.47 10.85
N ALA A 909 2.03 -53.20 11.23
CA ALA A 909 2.38 -52.82 12.61
C ALA A 909 1.25 -53.19 13.59
N THR A 910 1.64 -53.52 14.83
CA THR A 910 0.74 -53.93 15.92
C THR A 910 0.93 -53.03 17.15
N PRO A 911 0.64 -51.72 17.07
CA PRO A 911 0.95 -50.76 18.15
C PRO A 911 0.22 -51.01 19.45
N ALA A 912 -0.88 -51.75 19.43
CA ALA A 912 -1.60 -52.14 20.64
C ALA A 912 -0.96 -53.33 21.39
N GLY A 913 0.04 -54.01 20.81
CA GLY A 913 0.67 -55.21 21.39
C GLY A 913 -0.19 -56.44 21.43
N ASP A 914 -1.32 -56.46 20.71
CA ASP A 914 -2.29 -57.56 20.64
C ASP A 914 -2.10 -58.51 19.49
N GLY A 915 -1.05 -58.31 18.69
CA GLY A 915 -0.76 -59.13 17.52
C GLY A 915 -1.67 -58.88 16.31
N VAL A 916 -2.65 -57.97 16.41
CA VAL A 916 -3.56 -57.66 15.31
C VAL A 916 -3.00 -56.48 14.51
N PRO A 917 -2.65 -56.71 13.21
CA PRO A 917 -2.09 -55.68 12.35
C PRO A 917 -3.04 -54.50 12.14
N ASN A 918 -2.48 -53.31 11.90
CA ASN A 918 -3.24 -52.10 11.63
C ASN A 918 -4.23 -52.26 10.45
N LEU A 919 -3.81 -52.92 9.38
CA LEU A 919 -4.69 -53.17 8.21
C LEU A 919 -5.91 -54.03 8.58
N VAL A 920 -5.70 -55.01 9.48
CA VAL A 920 -6.79 -55.86 9.99
C VAL A 920 -7.72 -55.05 10.88
N LYS A 921 -7.19 -54.23 11.78
CA LYS A 921 -7.98 -53.32 12.63
C LYS A 921 -8.82 -52.36 11.78
N TYR A 922 -8.22 -51.77 10.78
CA TYR A 922 -8.92 -50.90 9.85
C TYR A 922 -10.12 -51.61 9.21
N TYR A 923 -9.86 -52.81 8.65
CA TYR A 923 -10.91 -53.60 8.01
C TYR A 923 -12.05 -53.98 8.98
N LEU A 924 -11.72 -54.29 10.26
CA LEU A 924 -12.69 -54.63 11.30
C LEU A 924 -13.36 -53.38 11.95
N GLY A 925 -12.99 -52.15 11.57
CA GLY A 925 -13.50 -50.92 12.19
C GLY A 925 -13.03 -50.74 13.64
N LEU A 926 -11.78 -51.10 13.94
CA LEU A 926 -11.17 -51.03 15.26
C LEU A 926 -10.13 -49.90 15.36
N PRO A 927 -9.94 -49.27 16.52
CA PRO A 927 -8.88 -48.29 16.74
C PRO A 927 -7.50 -48.97 16.78
N ALA A 928 -6.46 -48.27 16.23
CA ALA A 928 -5.12 -48.82 16.07
C ALA A 928 -4.44 -49.21 17.41
N LYS A 929 -4.53 -48.30 18.41
CA LYS A 929 -3.76 -48.37 19.65
C LYS A 929 -4.49 -49.07 20.84
N THR A 930 -5.70 -49.55 20.59
CA THR A 930 -6.47 -50.29 21.59
C THR A 930 -6.46 -51.76 21.26
N PRO A 931 -6.20 -52.68 22.21
CA PRO A 931 -6.31 -54.10 21.97
C PRO A 931 -7.67 -54.47 21.41
N ALA A 932 -7.68 -55.34 20.41
CA ALA A 932 -8.91 -55.80 19.77
C ALA A 932 -9.73 -56.66 20.74
N PRO A 933 -11.01 -56.35 21.02
CA PRO A 933 -11.85 -57.25 21.81
C PRO A 933 -12.05 -58.58 21.11
N ALA A 934 -12.07 -59.68 21.85
CA ALA A 934 -12.14 -61.05 21.31
C ALA A 934 -13.40 -61.30 20.46
N ASP A 935 -14.50 -60.64 20.80
CA ASP A 935 -15.79 -60.74 20.11
C ASP A 935 -15.83 -59.95 18.81
N ARG A 936 -14.80 -59.11 18.56
CA ARG A 936 -14.61 -58.31 17.32
C ARG A 936 -13.66 -58.97 16.35
N LEU A 937 -12.92 -59.99 16.77
CA LEU A 937 -12.03 -60.78 15.90
C LEU A 937 -12.84 -61.85 15.13
N PRO A 938 -12.30 -62.33 14.00
CA PRO A 938 -12.95 -63.42 13.25
C PRO A 938 -13.21 -64.65 14.12
N LEU A 939 -14.43 -65.12 14.15
CA LEU A 939 -14.86 -66.23 14.97
C LEU A 939 -15.15 -67.45 14.06
N PRO A 940 -14.74 -68.65 14.47
CA PRO A 940 -15.13 -69.89 13.79
C PRO A 940 -16.63 -70.14 14.01
N ALA A 941 -17.26 -70.65 12.99
CA ALA A 941 -18.69 -71.08 13.01
C ALA A 941 -18.86 -72.39 12.20
N LEU A 942 -19.93 -73.06 12.45
CA LEU A 942 -20.37 -74.21 11.65
C LEU A 942 -21.69 -73.86 10.95
N ILE A 943 -21.74 -74.04 9.67
CA ILE A 943 -22.97 -73.85 8.87
C ILE A 943 -23.53 -75.24 8.50
N LEU A 944 -24.75 -75.50 8.90
CA LEU A 944 -25.46 -76.78 8.56
C LEU A 944 -26.29 -76.52 7.29
N LEU A 945 -26.00 -77.30 6.23
CA LEU A 945 -26.75 -77.30 5.00
C LEU A 945 -27.24 -78.75 4.71
N GLY A 946 -28.52 -78.99 4.95
CA GLY A 946 -29.04 -80.32 4.99
C GLY A 946 -28.48 -81.16 6.16
N GLU A 947 -27.87 -82.33 5.88
CA GLU A 947 -27.22 -83.12 6.89
C GLU A 947 -25.69 -82.89 7.01
N GLN A 948 -25.14 -81.96 6.23
CA GLN A 948 -23.72 -81.70 6.19
C GLN A 948 -23.35 -80.40 6.91
N SER A 949 -22.28 -80.47 7.68
CA SER A 949 -21.70 -79.35 8.40
C SER A 949 -20.47 -78.83 7.65
N PHE A 950 -20.37 -77.50 7.53
CA PHE A 950 -19.29 -76.81 6.84
C PHE A 950 -18.58 -75.86 7.83
N LEU A 951 -17.25 -75.86 7.79
CA LEU A 951 -16.45 -74.91 8.51
C LEU A 951 -16.75 -73.54 7.96
N ALA A 952 -16.93 -72.52 8.83
CA ALA A 952 -17.19 -71.18 8.46
C ALA A 952 -16.38 -70.21 9.37
N ILE A 953 -16.14 -69.02 8.84
CA ILE A 953 -15.55 -67.93 9.57
C ILE A 953 -16.46 -66.71 9.48
N GLN A 954 -16.81 -66.16 10.63
CA GLN A 954 -17.66 -65.01 10.76
C GLN A 954 -16.86 -63.83 11.30
N HIS A 955 -16.99 -62.66 10.71
CA HIS A 955 -16.32 -61.44 11.16
C HIS A 955 -17.17 -60.22 10.89
N LEU A 956 -16.87 -59.12 11.58
CA LEU A 956 -17.41 -57.83 11.32
C LEU A 956 -16.46 -57.09 10.36
N ARG A 957 -17.02 -56.33 9.43
CA ARG A 957 -16.23 -55.41 8.61
C ARG A 957 -16.81 -54.02 8.63
N ASP A 958 -15.97 -53.03 8.56
CA ASP A 958 -16.35 -51.61 8.36
C ASP A 958 -16.72 -51.43 6.90
N LYS A 959 -17.91 -50.90 6.62
CA LYS A 959 -18.38 -50.62 5.25
C LYS A 959 -17.54 -49.59 4.52
N THR A 960 -16.85 -48.72 5.26
CA THR A 960 -15.98 -47.68 4.70
C THR A 960 -14.61 -48.23 4.23
N ALA A 961 -14.24 -49.44 4.66
CA ALA A 961 -12.99 -50.08 4.28
C ALA A 961 -13.09 -50.72 2.85
N THR A 962 -13.33 -49.85 1.86
CA THR A 962 -13.56 -50.25 0.47
C THR A 962 -12.27 -50.43 -0.34
N ASP A 963 -11.14 -50.00 0.16
CA ASP A 963 -9.80 -50.09 -0.45
C ASP A 963 -9.04 -51.34 0.02
N VAL A 964 -9.70 -52.26 0.73
CA VAL A 964 -9.14 -53.50 1.23
C VAL A 964 -9.93 -54.72 0.73
N LYS A 965 -9.24 -55.76 0.32
CA LYS A 965 -9.84 -57.05 -0.06
C LYS A 965 -9.66 -58.07 1.04
N CYS A 966 -10.72 -58.75 1.36
CA CYS A 966 -10.70 -59.90 2.27
C CYS A 966 -10.96 -61.17 1.50
N ASN A 967 -9.97 -62.04 1.49
CA ASN A 967 -10.07 -63.36 0.86
C ASN A 967 -10.09 -64.43 1.96
N PRO A 968 -11.15 -65.21 2.04
CA PRO A 968 -11.12 -66.39 2.89
C PRO A 968 -10.20 -67.45 2.25
N GLU A 969 -9.38 -68.07 3.09
CA GLU A 969 -8.46 -69.15 2.70
C GLU A 969 -8.68 -70.38 3.56
N THR A 970 -8.57 -71.54 3.01
CA THR A 970 -8.70 -72.85 3.68
C THR A 970 -7.40 -73.67 3.55
N SER A 971 -7.14 -74.50 4.55
CA SER A 971 -5.92 -75.36 4.61
C SER A 971 -6.21 -76.69 5.31
N ASN A 972 -5.49 -77.76 4.92
CA ASN A 972 -5.49 -79.06 5.60
C ASN A 972 -4.26 -79.27 6.50
N ASP A 973 -3.25 -78.38 6.39
CA ASP A 973 -1.91 -78.59 7.01
C ASP A 973 -1.34 -77.32 7.68
N LEU A 974 -2.06 -76.17 7.65
CA LEU A 974 -1.62 -74.87 8.09
C LEU A 974 -0.39 -74.28 7.34
N GLN A 975 0.10 -74.98 6.32
CA GLN A 975 1.26 -74.57 5.52
C GLN A 975 0.85 -74.12 4.13
N THR A 976 -0.01 -74.90 3.49
CA THR A 976 -0.58 -74.60 2.14
C THR A 976 -1.98 -74.05 2.30
N TRP A 977 -2.21 -72.87 1.74
CA TRP A 977 -3.50 -72.16 1.83
C TRP A 977 -4.10 -72.00 0.45
N GLU A 978 -5.29 -72.51 0.27
CA GLU A 978 -6.11 -72.34 -0.90
C GLU A 978 -7.05 -71.18 -0.77
N SER A 979 -7.21 -70.32 -1.83
CA SER A 979 -8.07 -69.17 -1.85
C SER A 979 -8.97 -69.19 -3.07
N GLY A 980 -10.04 -68.34 -2.99
CA GLY A 980 -10.99 -68.19 -4.08
C GLY A 980 -12.25 -69.10 -3.97
N PRO A 981 -13.14 -69.03 -4.96
CA PRO A 981 -14.47 -69.69 -4.87
C PRO A 981 -14.43 -71.25 -4.75
N SER A 982 -13.31 -71.92 -5.09
CA SER A 982 -13.14 -73.29 -4.87
C SER A 982 -12.78 -73.70 -3.42
N ALA A 983 -12.23 -72.79 -2.66
CA ALA A 983 -11.83 -72.98 -1.26
C ALA A 983 -12.94 -72.52 -0.29
N ALA A 984 -13.43 -71.32 -0.44
CA ALA A 984 -14.48 -70.76 0.44
C ALA A 984 -15.41 -69.85 -0.32
N ILE A 985 -16.68 -69.79 0.04
CA ILE A 985 -17.69 -68.95 -0.60
C ILE A 985 -18.41 -68.11 0.44
N LEU A 986 -18.89 -66.94 0.01
CA LEU A 986 -19.73 -66.06 0.80
C LEU A 986 -21.05 -66.77 1.12
N HIS A 987 -21.34 -66.94 2.42
CA HIS A 987 -22.56 -67.54 2.89
C HIS A 987 -23.64 -66.49 3.20
N SER A 988 -23.31 -65.47 3.96
CA SER A 988 -24.25 -64.41 4.31
C SER A 988 -23.54 -63.09 4.60
N VAL A 989 -24.30 -61.98 4.38
CA VAL A 989 -23.94 -60.64 4.82
C VAL A 989 -25.15 -60.06 5.56
N GLU A 990 -24.97 -59.67 6.78
CA GLU A 990 -25.97 -59.01 7.64
C GLU A 990 -25.59 -57.56 7.88
N ASP A 991 -26.48 -56.64 7.56
CA ASP A 991 -26.29 -55.19 7.77
C ASP A 991 -26.47 -54.81 9.24
N LEU A 992 -25.44 -54.25 9.88
CA LEU A 992 -25.43 -53.81 11.28
C LEU A 992 -25.19 -52.30 11.38
N GLY A 993 -25.61 -51.51 10.37
CA GLY A 993 -25.41 -50.04 10.31
C GLY A 993 -24.05 -49.69 9.72
N PRO A 994 -23.08 -49.12 10.48
CA PRO A 994 -21.75 -48.79 9.94
C PRO A 994 -20.89 -50.04 9.67
N LEU A 995 -21.23 -51.12 10.28
CA LEU A 995 -20.57 -52.44 10.12
C LEU A 995 -21.50 -53.40 9.39
N GLU A 996 -20.93 -54.48 8.84
CA GLU A 996 -21.66 -55.64 8.43
C GLU A 996 -21.00 -56.92 8.95
N ARG A 997 -21.84 -57.91 9.23
CA ARG A 997 -21.36 -59.24 9.62
C ARG A 997 -21.28 -60.09 8.37
N VAL A 998 -20.06 -60.51 8.03
CA VAL A 998 -19.79 -61.36 6.86
C VAL A 998 -19.46 -62.75 7.31
N THR A 999 -20.09 -63.73 6.69
CA THR A 999 -19.84 -65.14 6.95
C THR A 999 -19.39 -65.82 5.66
N PHE A 1000 -18.17 -66.35 5.70
CA PHE A 1000 -17.70 -67.24 4.65
C PHE A 1000 -17.76 -68.67 5.13
N ARG A 1001 -18.15 -69.58 4.27
CA ARG A 1001 -18.09 -71.01 4.55
C ARG A 1001 -17.18 -71.74 3.59
N ASP A 1002 -16.59 -72.81 4.05
CA ASP A 1002 -15.88 -73.79 3.21
C ASP A 1002 -16.77 -74.35 2.13
N THR A 1003 -16.18 -74.70 1.02
CA THR A 1003 -16.90 -75.43 -0.10
C THR A 1003 -17.09 -76.86 0.20
N GLU A 1004 -16.27 -77.48 1.06
CA GLU A 1004 -16.30 -78.84 1.41
C GLU A 1004 -16.81 -79.13 2.85
N PRO A 1005 -17.59 -80.15 3.09
CA PRO A 1005 -18.06 -80.49 4.45
C PRO A 1005 -16.90 -80.95 5.33
N ILE A 1006 -17.02 -80.67 6.65
CA ILE A 1006 -16.00 -81.04 7.63
C ILE A 1006 -15.67 -82.50 7.69
N THR A 1007 -16.57 -83.39 7.29
CA THR A 1007 -16.39 -84.83 7.19
C THR A 1007 -15.50 -85.27 6.05
N ALA A 1008 -15.20 -84.40 5.11
CA ALA A 1008 -14.32 -84.66 3.95
C ALA A 1008 -12.81 -84.66 4.32
N HIS A 1009 -12.46 -84.11 5.49
CA HIS A 1009 -11.06 -83.87 5.91
C HIS A 1009 -10.81 -84.35 7.32
N GLN A 1010 -9.60 -84.87 7.60
CA GLN A 1010 -9.16 -85.18 8.97
C GLN A 1010 -8.87 -83.93 9.80
N GLN A 1011 -8.37 -82.90 9.14
CA GLN A 1011 -8.16 -81.59 9.68
C GLN A 1011 -8.52 -80.51 8.64
N ARG A 1012 -9.17 -79.43 9.05
CA ARG A 1012 -9.52 -78.31 8.16
C ARG A 1012 -9.45 -77.05 8.91
N PHE A 1013 -8.74 -76.09 8.35
CA PHE A 1013 -8.52 -74.78 8.91
C PHE A 1013 -9.04 -73.73 7.96
N MET A 1014 -9.45 -72.53 8.50
CA MET A 1014 -9.90 -71.38 7.73
C MET A 1014 -9.31 -70.11 8.32
N ARG A 1015 -8.88 -69.21 7.44
CA ARG A 1015 -8.42 -67.87 7.84
C ARG A 1015 -8.89 -66.78 6.87
N LEU A 1016 -8.76 -65.54 7.28
CA LEU A 1016 -9.01 -64.38 6.42
C LEU A 1016 -7.67 -63.76 6.02
N ALA A 1017 -7.39 -63.69 4.73
CA ALA A 1017 -6.27 -62.92 4.18
C ALA A 1017 -6.76 -61.52 3.77
N ILE A 1018 -6.37 -60.54 4.55
CA ILE A 1018 -6.73 -59.10 4.33
C ILE A 1018 -5.56 -58.44 3.63
N ARG A 1019 -5.82 -57.89 2.46
CA ARG A 1019 -4.78 -57.25 1.59
C ARG A 1019 -5.34 -55.95 0.98
N ARG A 1020 -4.47 -55.02 0.75
CA ARG A 1020 -4.78 -53.78 0.06
C ARG A 1020 -4.22 -53.75 -1.36
#